data_513a63c86f7bb786aeeaed2383e94e39
#
_entry.id   513a63c86f7bb786aeeaed2383e94e39
#
_cell.length_a   1.000
_cell.length_b   1.000
_cell.length_c   1.000
_cell.angle_alpha   90.00
_cell.angle_beta   90.00
_cell.angle_gamma   90.00
#
_symmetry.space_group_name_H-M   'P 1'
#
loop_
_entity.id
_entity.type
_entity.pdbx_description
1 polymer ?
#
loop_
_entity_poly.entity_id
_entity_poly.type
_entity_poly.pdbx_seq_one_letter_code
_entity_poly.pdbx_strand_id
1 'polypeptide(L)'
;MNVVQVAIPSPLRQTFTYKNQFSSDLIGKRVLVEFGRRKLVGIVISQSKNFDDSYKLKQIDEVLDDSPLFDKQALKKIINIANYYMHPIGIVFESFIPSFLRKAKHQKTLEKYVIKIDSDNAIKSLHTLTRDQKNALNSIESIDSGEILLSGITSSGKTEVYKHFIKKLLSKGKSALVLVPEIFLTPQIFNDFQETFGNKVLLNHSGLTPIQRIKVWLTSQNNKPKIVIGTRSSIFLPICNLGGIIFDEEHDQSYKQQDGFRYDAKEIARMLYGSNTRIVYASATPSLLNINRAHNNEIENCFLDKRISNAPLPKISIHQITQNKTTGGISNELLTKVKNNHNAGLQSLILLNRRGYAPIFMCNSCGWIAKSNCCETTLVLHQNVQRLKCHRCESVWGIPRTCPNCESADFTHKGLGTQQVEEILKKELPDADIIRIDRDTVSGKTKREESSTIIKDTESKIYIGTQLLAKGHDFQNVSLVIVLNMDFGLFGADIHMQEQTAQLIVQVAGRAGRSGIENNVYLQTRVSDHPLFSLIKTGNYQKIAKELLSERKKLDLAPYINLMYLKAEDANQSRLRKFLVDAKKELSQKDLEVYGPFDSPVTKIGYKHRMFCIIQSSKKQRMLEVLTEFAKNTEESKKRISAWVIDIDPINAV
;
A
#
# COMPACT_ATOMS: atom_id res chain seq x y z
N MET A 1 -43.09 18.53 -7.65
CA MET A 1 -42.87 17.08 -7.78
C MET A 1 -41.74 16.66 -6.84
N ASN A 2 -41.88 15.55 -6.11
CA ASN A 2 -40.81 15.07 -5.24
C ASN A 2 -39.76 14.32 -6.07
N VAL A 3 -38.51 14.73 -5.97
CA VAL A 3 -37.39 14.10 -6.68
C VAL A 3 -36.25 13.79 -5.70
N VAL A 4 -35.45 12.80 -6.04
CA VAL A 4 -34.24 12.41 -5.29
C VAL A 4 -33.04 12.37 -6.23
N GLN A 5 -31.89 12.70 -5.65
CA GLN A 5 -30.58 12.51 -6.28
C GLN A 5 -30.01 11.16 -5.83
N VAL A 6 -29.72 10.29 -6.77
CA VAL A 6 -29.23 8.94 -6.51
C VAL A 6 -27.81 8.78 -7.01
N ALA A 7 -26.90 8.33 -6.13
CA ALA A 7 -25.56 7.89 -6.50
C ALA A 7 -25.64 6.44 -7.00
N ILE A 8 -25.37 6.24 -8.28
CA ILE A 8 -25.41 4.94 -8.94
C ILE A 8 -23.97 4.49 -9.25
N PRO A 9 -23.63 3.20 -9.06
CA PRO A 9 -22.32 2.65 -9.42
C PRO A 9 -22.13 2.66 -10.95
N SER A 10 -21.67 3.79 -11.44
CA SER A 10 -21.38 4.05 -12.84
C SER A 10 -20.05 4.82 -12.94
N PRO A 11 -19.35 4.79 -14.10
CA PRO A 11 -18.11 5.55 -14.28
C PRO A 11 -18.32 7.07 -14.37
N LEU A 12 -19.55 7.55 -14.23
CA LEU A 12 -19.90 8.98 -14.29
C LEU A 12 -19.83 9.61 -12.91
N ARG A 13 -19.23 10.80 -12.80
CA ARG A 13 -19.04 11.52 -11.51
C ARG A 13 -20.28 12.23 -10.99
N GLN A 14 -21.36 12.26 -11.79
CA GLN A 14 -22.63 12.92 -11.42
C GLN A 14 -23.58 11.98 -10.68
N THR A 15 -24.54 12.56 -9.97
CA THR A 15 -25.73 11.89 -9.45
C THR A 15 -26.86 11.93 -10.47
N PHE A 16 -27.85 11.08 -10.29
CA PHE A 16 -28.98 10.96 -11.23
C PHE A 16 -30.29 11.25 -10.54
N THR A 17 -31.17 12.02 -11.20
CA THR A 17 -32.45 12.44 -10.69
C THR A 17 -33.54 11.42 -11.00
N TYR A 18 -34.30 11.00 -9.97
CA TYR A 18 -35.45 10.10 -10.08
C TYR A 18 -36.67 10.69 -9.39
N LYS A 19 -37.87 10.34 -9.91
CA LYS A 19 -39.15 10.66 -9.24
C LYS A 19 -39.27 9.83 -7.96
N ASN A 20 -39.62 10.50 -6.87
CA ASN A 20 -39.95 9.86 -5.61
C ASN A 20 -41.46 9.75 -5.46
N GLN A 21 -41.99 8.55 -5.51
CA GLN A 21 -43.41 8.22 -5.30
C GLN A 21 -43.71 7.81 -3.87
N PHE A 22 -42.67 7.67 -3.02
CA PHE A 22 -42.82 7.27 -1.63
C PHE A 22 -42.95 8.51 -0.74
N SER A 23 -43.78 8.41 0.30
CA SER A 23 -44.03 9.54 1.23
C SER A 23 -42.93 9.73 2.28
N SER A 24 -42.03 8.75 2.44
CA SER A 24 -40.96 8.76 3.46
C SER A 24 -39.72 9.50 3.01
N ASP A 25 -38.90 9.96 3.99
CA ASP A 25 -37.53 10.40 3.73
C ASP A 25 -36.68 9.22 3.29
N LEU A 26 -36.04 9.34 2.12
CA LEU A 26 -35.22 8.31 1.52
C LEU A 26 -33.71 8.59 1.64
N ILE A 27 -33.31 9.74 2.21
CA ILE A 27 -31.90 10.13 2.31
C ILE A 27 -31.12 9.05 3.05
N GLY A 28 -30.01 8.59 2.47
CA GLY A 28 -29.13 7.55 3.01
C GLY A 28 -29.60 6.12 2.82
N LYS A 29 -30.76 5.90 2.20
CA LYS A 29 -31.30 4.56 1.91
C LYS A 29 -30.85 4.06 0.55
N ARG A 30 -30.80 2.74 0.40
CA ARG A 30 -30.63 2.07 -0.90
C ARG A 30 -31.97 2.03 -1.63
N VAL A 31 -31.90 2.31 -2.91
CA VAL A 31 -33.05 2.23 -3.81
C VAL A 31 -32.66 1.42 -5.06
N LEU A 32 -33.62 0.68 -5.60
CA LEU A 32 -33.50 0.03 -6.89
C LEU A 32 -34.03 0.98 -7.95
N VAL A 33 -33.22 1.25 -8.96
CA VAL A 33 -33.56 2.19 -10.04
C VAL A 33 -33.14 1.63 -11.39
N GLU A 34 -33.87 2.01 -12.42
CA GLU A 34 -33.53 1.70 -13.80
C GLU A 34 -32.50 2.70 -14.32
N PHE A 35 -31.31 2.19 -14.75
CA PHE A 35 -30.24 2.97 -15.38
C PHE A 35 -29.87 2.38 -16.75
N GLY A 36 -30.16 3.11 -17.80
CA GLY A 36 -30.09 2.56 -19.17
C GLY A 36 -31.09 1.42 -19.35
N ARG A 37 -30.57 0.21 -19.63
CA ARG A 37 -31.34 -1.04 -19.76
C ARG A 37 -31.18 -1.98 -18.56
N ARG A 38 -30.56 -1.51 -17.47
CA ARG A 38 -30.25 -2.33 -16.29
C ARG A 38 -30.91 -1.74 -15.04
N LYS A 39 -31.24 -2.61 -14.08
CA LYS A 39 -31.62 -2.19 -12.74
C LYS A 39 -30.39 -2.21 -11.85
N LEU A 40 -30.13 -1.11 -11.17
CA LEU A 40 -28.98 -0.92 -10.27
C LEU A 40 -29.43 -0.47 -8.91
N VAL A 41 -28.67 -0.85 -7.88
CA VAL A 41 -28.86 -0.35 -6.51
C VAL A 41 -28.06 0.93 -6.38
N GLY A 42 -28.72 2.03 -6.02
CA GLY A 42 -28.10 3.32 -5.74
C GLY A 42 -28.40 3.78 -4.32
N ILE A 43 -27.70 4.82 -3.89
CA ILE A 43 -27.88 5.50 -2.59
C ILE A 43 -28.52 6.86 -2.82
N VAL A 44 -29.59 7.17 -2.10
CA VAL A 44 -30.21 8.49 -2.12
C VAL A 44 -29.35 9.47 -1.34
N ILE A 45 -28.90 10.54 -2.00
CA ILE A 45 -28.02 11.55 -1.42
C ILE A 45 -28.81 12.77 -0.91
N SER A 46 -29.79 13.19 -1.71
CA SER A 46 -30.63 14.33 -1.38
C SER A 46 -32.02 14.18 -1.94
N GLN A 47 -32.96 14.94 -1.37
CA GLN A 47 -34.38 14.98 -1.76
C GLN A 47 -34.80 16.45 -1.91
N SER A 48 -35.55 16.75 -2.97
CA SER A 48 -36.08 18.09 -3.24
C SER A 48 -37.55 18.01 -3.65
N LYS A 49 -38.30 19.07 -3.30
CA LYS A 49 -39.71 19.23 -3.69
C LYS A 49 -39.88 20.05 -4.98
N ASN A 50 -38.87 20.82 -5.37
CA ASN A 50 -38.93 21.71 -6.53
C ASN A 50 -38.07 21.13 -7.66
N PHE A 51 -38.73 20.63 -8.70
CA PHE A 51 -38.07 20.18 -9.93
C PHE A 51 -38.93 20.62 -11.14
N ASP A 52 -38.26 21.08 -12.18
CA ASP A 52 -38.90 21.47 -13.44
C ASP A 52 -39.45 20.22 -14.16
N ASP A 53 -40.75 20.21 -14.44
CA ASP A 53 -41.45 19.06 -15.06
C ASP A 53 -41.14 18.88 -16.56
N SER A 54 -40.24 19.69 -17.13
CA SER A 54 -39.87 19.63 -18.53
C SER A 54 -39.15 18.32 -18.95
N TYR A 55 -38.62 17.56 -17.97
CA TYR A 55 -37.88 16.31 -18.21
C TYR A 55 -38.68 15.07 -17.80
N LYS A 56 -38.73 14.05 -18.70
CA LYS A 56 -39.33 12.74 -18.41
C LYS A 56 -38.41 11.94 -17.49
N LEU A 57 -38.57 12.09 -16.18
CA LEU A 57 -37.79 11.38 -15.17
C LEU A 57 -38.31 9.94 -14.99
N LYS A 58 -37.37 8.99 -14.81
CA LYS A 58 -37.69 7.63 -14.36
C LYS A 58 -38.04 7.64 -12.87
N GLN A 59 -38.81 6.65 -12.43
CA GLN A 59 -39.23 6.48 -11.04
C GLN A 59 -38.26 5.57 -10.30
N ILE A 60 -38.29 5.62 -8.97
CA ILE A 60 -37.67 4.61 -8.11
C ILE A 60 -38.51 3.33 -8.21
N ASP A 61 -37.90 2.19 -8.53
CA ASP A 61 -38.61 0.92 -8.58
C ASP A 61 -38.95 0.40 -7.18
N GLU A 62 -38.00 0.47 -6.25
CA GLU A 62 -38.13 -0.12 -4.92
C GLU A 62 -37.21 0.55 -3.90
N VAL A 63 -37.66 0.64 -2.64
CA VAL A 63 -36.85 1.04 -1.48
C VAL A 63 -36.42 -0.19 -0.72
N LEU A 64 -35.09 -0.39 -0.59
CA LEU A 64 -34.52 -1.63 -0.04
C LEU A 64 -34.28 -1.60 1.47
N ASP A 65 -34.28 -0.40 2.08
CA ASP A 65 -33.96 -0.19 3.49
C ASP A 65 -35.12 0.46 4.24
N ASP A 66 -35.43 -0.07 5.42
CA ASP A 66 -36.42 0.54 6.33
C ASP A 66 -35.85 1.78 7.01
N SER A 67 -34.56 1.70 7.42
CA SER A 67 -33.79 2.81 8.01
C SER A 67 -32.60 3.17 7.13
N PRO A 68 -32.11 4.43 7.16
CA PRO A 68 -30.94 4.83 6.39
C PRO A 68 -29.71 4.01 6.75
N LEU A 69 -28.95 3.53 5.74
CA LEU A 69 -27.64 2.93 5.95
C LEU A 69 -26.58 3.98 6.31
N PHE A 70 -26.78 5.20 5.83
CA PHE A 70 -25.90 6.34 6.07
C PHE A 70 -26.71 7.51 6.60
N ASP A 71 -26.33 8.02 7.75
CA ASP A 71 -26.86 9.29 8.24
C ASP A 71 -26.33 10.49 7.43
N LYS A 72 -26.86 11.68 7.66
CA LYS A 72 -26.47 12.90 6.94
C LYS A 72 -24.98 13.23 7.11
N GLN A 73 -24.38 12.92 8.26
CA GLN A 73 -22.97 13.20 8.53
C GLN A 73 -22.06 12.22 7.75
N ALA A 74 -22.40 10.94 7.73
CA ALA A 74 -21.70 9.94 6.93
C ALA A 74 -21.80 10.25 5.44
N LEU A 75 -22.98 10.61 4.93
CA LEU A 75 -23.15 11.04 3.53
C LEU A 75 -22.23 12.21 3.19
N LYS A 76 -22.19 13.26 4.02
CA LYS A 76 -21.32 14.41 3.80
C LYS A 76 -19.83 14.00 3.72
N LYS A 77 -19.39 13.13 4.63
CA LYS A 77 -18.00 12.61 4.61
C LYS A 77 -17.71 11.81 3.34
N ILE A 78 -18.63 10.95 2.91
CA ILE A 78 -18.46 10.13 1.69
C ILE A 78 -18.42 11.00 0.44
N ILE A 79 -19.28 12.02 0.36
CA ILE A 79 -19.27 13.00 -0.73
C ILE A 79 -17.93 13.76 -0.77
N ASN A 80 -17.42 14.19 0.39
CA ASN A 80 -16.12 14.86 0.48
C ASN A 80 -14.98 13.96 0.01
N ILE A 81 -15.02 12.67 0.32
CA ILE A 81 -14.05 11.67 -0.17
C ILE A 81 -14.13 11.55 -1.69
N ALA A 82 -15.35 11.46 -2.26
CA ALA A 82 -15.54 11.38 -3.70
C ALA A 82 -14.98 12.62 -4.41
N ASN A 83 -15.23 13.80 -3.86
CA ASN A 83 -14.73 15.08 -4.37
C ASN A 83 -13.21 15.17 -4.26
N TYR A 84 -12.63 14.82 -3.10
CA TYR A 84 -11.17 14.83 -2.89
C TYR A 84 -10.44 13.96 -3.92
N TYR A 85 -10.92 12.75 -4.15
CA TYR A 85 -10.32 11.83 -5.12
C TYR A 85 -10.80 12.05 -6.55
N MET A 86 -11.68 13.03 -6.78
CA MET A 86 -12.29 13.31 -8.10
C MET A 86 -12.80 12.01 -8.73
N HIS A 87 -13.49 11.18 -7.94
CA HIS A 87 -13.90 9.84 -8.36
C HIS A 87 -15.43 9.72 -8.41
N PRO A 88 -16.00 8.90 -9.33
CA PRO A 88 -17.44 8.70 -9.40
C PRO A 88 -18.05 8.30 -8.06
N ILE A 89 -19.00 9.13 -7.58
CA ILE A 89 -19.55 9.03 -6.24
C ILE A 89 -20.24 7.67 -5.97
N GLY A 90 -20.92 7.10 -6.97
CA GLY A 90 -21.55 5.79 -6.82
C GLY A 90 -20.54 4.66 -6.62
N ILE A 91 -19.36 4.73 -7.24
CA ILE A 91 -18.26 3.77 -7.05
C ILE A 91 -17.65 3.94 -5.65
N VAL A 92 -17.52 5.18 -5.16
CA VAL A 92 -17.05 5.44 -3.80
C VAL A 92 -18.00 4.82 -2.78
N PHE A 93 -19.32 4.97 -2.93
CA PHE A 93 -20.32 4.32 -2.08
C PHE A 93 -20.21 2.80 -2.06
N GLU A 94 -19.88 2.17 -3.20
CA GLU A 94 -19.64 0.72 -3.23
C GLU A 94 -18.54 0.26 -2.26
N SER A 95 -17.54 1.11 -1.98
CA SER A 95 -16.49 0.76 -1.02
C SER A 95 -17.00 0.65 0.42
N PHE A 96 -18.06 1.36 0.76
CA PHE A 96 -18.69 1.36 2.09
C PHE A 96 -19.73 0.24 2.26
N ILE A 97 -20.15 -0.39 1.15
CA ILE A 97 -21.22 -1.41 1.16
C ILE A 97 -20.66 -2.77 0.72
N PRO A 98 -20.81 -3.83 1.53
CA PRO A 98 -20.39 -5.17 1.12
C PRO A 98 -21.12 -5.62 -0.14
N SER A 99 -20.48 -6.44 -0.97
CA SER A 99 -21.02 -6.91 -2.26
C SER A 99 -22.41 -7.56 -2.15
N PHE A 100 -22.72 -8.13 -1.00
CA PHE A 100 -24.02 -8.72 -0.72
C PHE A 100 -25.16 -7.67 -0.73
N LEU A 101 -24.88 -6.46 -0.21
CA LEU A 101 -25.84 -5.34 -0.16
C LEU A 101 -25.92 -4.54 -1.46
N ARG A 102 -25.02 -4.75 -2.40
CA ARG A 102 -25.10 -4.14 -3.74
C ARG A 102 -26.15 -4.81 -4.63
N LYS A 103 -26.76 -5.89 -4.16
CA LYS A 103 -27.90 -6.58 -4.78
C LYS A 103 -29.19 -6.07 -4.17
N ALA A 104 -30.31 -6.20 -4.91
CA ALA A 104 -31.66 -5.87 -4.43
C ALA A 104 -32.10 -6.85 -3.34
N LYS A 105 -31.62 -6.67 -2.12
CA LYS A 105 -31.97 -7.45 -0.93
C LYS A 105 -32.37 -6.52 0.20
N HIS A 106 -33.52 -6.79 0.81
CA HIS A 106 -34.07 -6.01 1.92
C HIS A 106 -33.25 -6.15 3.20
N GLN A 107 -33.15 -5.07 3.97
CA GLN A 107 -32.40 -5.01 5.22
C GLN A 107 -32.93 -6.01 6.28
N LYS A 108 -34.23 -6.16 6.44
CA LYS A 108 -34.88 -7.10 7.41
C LYS A 108 -34.39 -8.54 7.32
N THR A 109 -33.95 -8.99 6.13
CA THR A 109 -33.48 -10.37 5.94
C THR A 109 -32.08 -10.62 6.49
N LEU A 110 -31.40 -9.57 6.99
CA LEU A 110 -29.98 -9.58 7.30
C LEU A 110 -29.66 -9.70 8.79
N GLU A 111 -30.61 -9.44 9.70
CA GLU A 111 -30.40 -9.46 11.16
C GLU A 111 -29.85 -10.79 11.69
N LYS A 112 -30.22 -11.89 11.05
CA LYS A 112 -29.72 -13.25 11.37
C LYS A 112 -28.20 -13.43 11.18
N TYR A 113 -27.54 -12.51 10.50
CA TYR A 113 -26.09 -12.58 10.23
C TYR A 113 -25.25 -11.84 11.27
N VAL A 114 -25.82 -11.19 12.27
CA VAL A 114 -25.05 -10.53 13.33
C VAL A 114 -24.34 -11.55 14.20
N ILE A 115 -23.03 -11.38 14.41
CA ILE A 115 -22.22 -12.23 15.28
C ILE A 115 -22.47 -11.82 16.74
N LYS A 116 -22.75 -12.79 17.62
CA LYS A 116 -22.86 -12.53 19.05
C LYS A 116 -21.46 -12.24 19.63
N ILE A 117 -21.30 -11.09 20.26
CA ILE A 117 -20.10 -10.71 21.01
C ILE A 117 -20.48 -10.82 22.49
N ASP A 118 -19.79 -11.69 23.23
CA ASP A 118 -20.03 -11.84 24.67
C ASP A 118 -19.30 -10.72 25.41
N SER A 119 -19.99 -10.11 26.37
CA SER A 119 -19.41 -9.07 27.24
C SER A 119 -18.41 -9.63 28.26
N ASP A 120 -18.59 -10.90 28.63
CA ASP A 120 -18.04 -11.47 29.88
C ASP A 120 -16.72 -12.24 29.72
N ASN A 121 -16.19 -12.40 28.50
CA ASN A 121 -14.90 -13.04 28.31
C ASN A 121 -13.78 -12.16 28.88
N ALA A 122 -13.13 -12.65 29.94
CA ALA A 122 -11.97 -12.00 30.54
C ALA A 122 -10.83 -11.85 29.53
N ILE A 123 -10.31 -10.65 29.40
CA ILE A 123 -9.12 -10.36 28.59
C ILE A 123 -7.93 -11.00 29.31
N LYS A 124 -7.17 -11.87 28.60
CA LYS A 124 -5.94 -12.46 29.18
C LYS A 124 -4.96 -11.35 29.62
N SER A 125 -4.09 -11.67 30.55
CA SER A 125 -3.03 -10.75 30.97
C SER A 125 -2.08 -10.45 29.80
N LEU A 126 -1.82 -9.18 29.56
CA LEU A 126 -0.81 -8.73 28.60
C LEU A 126 0.57 -8.74 29.27
N HIS A 127 1.63 -8.78 28.47
CA HIS A 127 2.99 -8.67 28.97
C HIS A 127 3.22 -7.33 29.68
N THR A 128 4.07 -7.32 30.70
CA THR A 128 4.43 -6.09 31.40
C THR A 128 5.24 -5.18 30.47
N LEU A 129 4.77 -3.94 30.31
CA LEU A 129 5.44 -2.96 29.47
C LEU A 129 6.76 -2.48 30.10
N THR A 130 7.77 -2.29 29.30
CA THR A 130 9.01 -1.57 29.66
C THR A 130 8.69 -0.10 29.94
N ARG A 131 9.66 0.65 30.51
CA ARG A 131 9.51 2.09 30.76
C ARG A 131 9.20 2.86 29.48
N ASP A 132 9.94 2.60 28.40
CA ASP A 132 9.78 3.31 27.13
C ASP A 132 8.43 2.98 26.46
N GLN A 133 7.99 1.73 26.53
CA GLN A 133 6.67 1.31 26.08
C GLN A 133 5.52 1.96 26.88
N LYS A 134 5.71 2.12 28.22
CA LYS A 134 4.74 2.85 29.07
C LYS A 134 4.67 4.32 28.68
N ASN A 135 5.80 4.96 28.43
CA ASN A 135 5.85 6.34 27.97
C ASN A 135 5.12 6.50 26.62
N ALA A 136 5.38 5.62 25.65
CA ALA A 136 4.68 5.64 24.39
C ALA A 136 3.16 5.44 24.53
N LEU A 137 2.73 4.52 25.41
CA LEU A 137 1.31 4.34 25.71
C LEU A 137 0.70 5.60 26.32
N ASN A 138 1.39 6.24 27.27
CA ASN A 138 0.92 7.49 27.88
C ASN A 138 0.79 8.62 26.87
N SER A 139 1.73 8.76 25.92
CA SER A 139 1.63 9.74 24.83
C SER A 139 0.43 9.46 23.93
N ILE A 140 0.14 8.19 23.60
CA ILE A 140 -1.06 7.83 22.84
C ILE A 140 -2.34 8.20 23.60
N GLU A 141 -2.33 8.12 24.91
CA GLU A 141 -3.48 8.38 25.78
C GLU A 141 -3.67 9.85 26.12
N SER A 142 -2.60 10.64 26.09
CA SER A 142 -2.64 12.08 26.45
C SER A 142 -3.43 12.93 25.45
N ILE A 143 -3.63 12.47 24.24
CA ILE A 143 -4.46 13.14 23.23
C ILE A 143 -5.85 12.51 23.16
N ASP A 144 -6.89 13.31 23.00
CA ASP A 144 -8.26 12.80 22.84
C ASP A 144 -8.54 12.34 21.40
N SER A 145 -7.95 13.01 20.43
CA SER A 145 -7.99 12.69 19.01
C SER A 145 -6.72 13.19 18.33
N GLY A 146 -6.41 12.66 17.16
CA GLY A 146 -5.23 13.06 16.38
C GLY A 146 -4.38 11.88 15.93
N GLU A 147 -3.20 12.19 15.43
CA GLU A 147 -2.31 11.24 14.79
C GLU A 147 -1.00 11.08 15.56
N ILE A 148 -0.53 9.84 15.68
CA ILE A 148 0.68 9.50 16.42
C ILE A 148 1.53 8.56 15.59
N LEU A 149 2.81 8.85 15.45
CA LEU A 149 3.81 7.94 14.90
C LEU A 149 4.44 7.12 16.04
N LEU A 150 4.09 5.85 16.14
CA LEU A 150 4.73 4.87 17.02
C LEU A 150 5.86 4.18 16.25
N SER A 151 7.02 4.79 16.23
CA SER A 151 8.20 4.26 15.59
C SER A 151 9.10 3.51 16.58
N GLY A 152 9.95 2.63 16.08
CA GLY A 152 10.90 1.93 16.95
C GLY A 152 11.56 0.78 16.22
N ILE A 153 12.74 0.37 16.66
CA ILE A 153 13.51 -0.70 16.03
C ILE A 153 12.70 -2.01 15.97
N THR A 154 13.12 -2.93 15.09
CA THR A 154 12.49 -4.25 15.00
C THR A 154 12.57 -4.98 16.36
N SER A 155 11.48 -5.67 16.73
CA SER A 155 11.35 -6.36 18.04
C SER A 155 11.39 -5.44 19.28
N SER A 156 11.04 -4.17 19.14
CA SER A 156 10.88 -3.23 20.26
C SER A 156 9.54 -3.35 21.01
N GLY A 157 8.63 -4.21 20.53
CA GLY A 157 7.34 -4.48 21.18
C GLY A 157 6.24 -3.44 20.89
N LYS A 158 6.27 -2.79 19.75
CA LYS A 158 5.19 -1.88 19.29
C LYS A 158 3.81 -2.53 19.39
N THR A 159 3.70 -3.81 19.01
CA THR A 159 2.44 -4.57 19.08
C THR A 159 1.90 -4.62 20.51
N GLU A 160 2.76 -4.82 21.50
CA GLU A 160 2.34 -4.85 22.90
C GLU A 160 1.82 -3.48 23.37
N VAL A 161 2.46 -2.38 22.94
CA VAL A 161 1.98 -1.02 23.25
C VAL A 161 0.56 -0.81 22.74
N TYR A 162 0.29 -1.11 21.47
CA TYR A 162 -1.06 -0.91 20.95
C TYR A 162 -2.07 -1.95 21.43
N LYS A 163 -1.68 -3.18 21.85
CA LYS A 163 -2.59 -4.10 22.57
C LYS A 163 -3.04 -3.52 23.91
N HIS A 164 -2.13 -2.92 24.69
CA HIS A 164 -2.49 -2.21 25.92
C HIS A 164 -3.41 -1.03 25.66
N PHE A 165 -3.14 -0.24 24.62
CA PHE A 165 -4.03 0.84 24.19
C PHE A 165 -5.43 0.32 23.85
N ILE A 166 -5.54 -0.75 23.06
CA ILE A 166 -6.82 -1.39 22.72
C ILE A 166 -7.56 -1.89 23.95
N LYS A 167 -6.85 -2.52 24.90
CA LYS A 167 -7.45 -2.97 26.17
C LYS A 167 -8.11 -1.82 26.91
N LYS A 168 -7.46 -0.66 26.98
CA LYS A 168 -8.02 0.55 27.59
C LYS A 168 -9.20 1.14 26.81
N LEU A 169 -9.18 1.06 25.46
CA LEU A 169 -10.34 1.46 24.65
C LEU A 169 -11.55 0.58 24.97
N LEU A 170 -11.38 -0.74 24.99
CA LEU A 170 -12.46 -1.69 25.30
C LEU A 170 -13.05 -1.47 26.70
N SER A 171 -12.20 -1.18 27.71
CA SER A 171 -12.67 -0.87 29.07
C SER A 171 -13.49 0.42 29.16
N LYS A 172 -13.29 1.35 28.22
CA LYS A 172 -14.07 2.59 28.07
C LYS A 172 -15.30 2.43 27.14
N GLY A 173 -15.66 1.21 26.77
CA GLY A 173 -16.78 0.94 25.84
C GLY A 173 -16.50 1.32 24.38
N LYS A 174 -15.23 1.59 24.01
CA LYS A 174 -14.84 1.97 22.66
C LYS A 174 -14.28 0.79 21.86
N SER A 175 -14.50 0.81 20.55
CA SER A 175 -13.97 -0.17 19.59
C SER A 175 -12.61 0.25 19.04
N ALA A 176 -11.86 -0.71 18.48
CA ALA A 176 -10.61 -0.47 17.79
C ALA A 176 -10.59 -1.10 16.39
N LEU A 177 -9.91 -0.44 15.44
CA LEU A 177 -9.61 -0.96 14.12
C LEU A 177 -8.10 -1.13 13.96
N VAL A 178 -7.65 -2.35 13.71
CA VAL A 178 -6.25 -2.68 13.41
C VAL A 178 -6.12 -3.01 11.93
N LEU A 179 -5.44 -2.18 11.20
CA LEU A 179 -5.16 -2.35 9.78
C LEU A 179 -3.78 -2.97 9.59
N VAL A 180 -3.74 -4.05 8.81
CA VAL A 180 -2.51 -4.79 8.48
C VAL A 180 -2.31 -4.82 6.96
N PRO A 181 -1.05 -4.82 6.47
CA PRO A 181 -0.76 -4.66 5.04
C PRO A 181 -1.32 -5.76 4.15
N GLU A 182 -1.22 -6.99 4.56
CA GLU A 182 -1.52 -8.14 3.70
C GLU A 182 -2.36 -9.23 4.38
N ILE A 183 -3.12 -9.95 3.54
CA ILE A 183 -3.94 -11.10 3.95
C ILE A 183 -3.12 -12.19 4.67
N PHE A 184 -1.86 -12.36 4.32
CA PHE A 184 -1.00 -13.41 4.89
C PHE A 184 -0.72 -13.25 6.38
N LEU A 185 -0.58 -12.00 6.83
CA LEU A 185 -0.32 -11.67 8.23
C LEU A 185 -1.58 -11.77 9.08
N THR A 186 -2.73 -11.65 8.44
CA THR A 186 -4.01 -11.57 9.12
C THR A 186 -4.32 -12.79 10.00
N PRO A 187 -4.09 -14.07 9.59
CA PRO A 187 -4.36 -15.22 10.45
C PRO A 187 -3.49 -15.27 11.69
N GLN A 188 -2.20 -14.98 11.57
CA GLN A 188 -1.27 -15.03 12.72
C GLN A 188 -1.58 -13.93 13.73
N ILE A 189 -1.74 -12.69 13.25
CA ILE A 189 -2.13 -11.56 14.11
C ILE A 189 -3.52 -11.80 14.68
N PHE A 190 -4.46 -12.31 13.88
CA PHE A 190 -5.81 -12.63 14.34
C PHE A 190 -5.79 -13.63 15.48
N ASN A 191 -5.05 -14.74 15.36
CA ASN A 191 -4.95 -15.75 16.40
C ASN A 191 -4.34 -15.18 17.69
N ASP A 192 -3.28 -14.41 17.59
CA ASP A 192 -2.64 -13.73 18.72
C ASP A 192 -3.60 -12.78 19.45
N PHE A 193 -4.39 -12.02 18.70
CA PHE A 193 -5.42 -11.17 19.27
C PHE A 193 -6.61 -11.96 19.83
N GLN A 194 -7.02 -13.01 19.14
CA GLN A 194 -8.12 -13.86 19.59
C GLN A 194 -7.78 -14.59 20.88
N GLU A 195 -6.53 -15.05 21.04
CA GLU A 195 -6.03 -15.61 22.31
C GLU A 195 -6.08 -14.61 23.44
N THR A 196 -5.81 -13.33 23.16
CA THR A 196 -5.77 -12.26 24.18
C THR A 196 -7.17 -11.72 24.50
N PHE A 197 -7.99 -11.42 23.48
CA PHE A 197 -9.24 -10.67 23.60
C PHE A 197 -10.51 -11.51 23.34
N GLY A 198 -10.34 -12.77 23.03
CA GLY A 198 -11.46 -13.71 22.81
C GLY A 198 -12.32 -13.36 21.60
N ASN A 199 -13.62 -13.57 21.73
CA ASN A 199 -14.61 -13.36 20.65
C ASN A 199 -14.95 -11.88 20.36
N LYS A 200 -14.28 -10.94 21.03
CA LYS A 200 -14.36 -9.51 20.69
C LYS A 200 -13.61 -9.15 19.41
N VAL A 201 -12.82 -10.10 18.86
CA VAL A 201 -12.01 -9.90 17.65
C VAL A 201 -12.76 -10.37 16.42
N LEU A 202 -12.91 -9.47 15.46
CA LEU A 202 -13.49 -9.72 14.14
C LEU A 202 -12.43 -9.61 13.07
N LEU A 203 -12.46 -10.51 12.08
CA LEU A 203 -11.53 -10.53 10.95
C LEU A 203 -12.21 -10.02 9.68
N ASN A 204 -11.58 -9.08 8.94
CA ASN A 204 -12.10 -8.59 7.66
C ASN A 204 -11.00 -8.46 6.60
N HIS A 205 -11.12 -9.24 5.52
CA HIS A 205 -10.19 -9.18 4.37
C HIS A 205 -10.84 -9.69 3.08
N SER A 206 -10.16 -9.51 1.95
CA SER A 206 -10.67 -9.87 0.62
C SER A 206 -10.92 -11.37 0.41
N GLY A 207 -10.27 -12.25 1.16
CA GLY A 207 -10.47 -13.71 1.10
C GLY A 207 -11.73 -14.23 1.81
N LEU A 208 -12.46 -13.39 2.54
CA LEU A 208 -13.72 -13.77 3.16
C LEU A 208 -14.84 -13.95 2.12
N THR A 209 -15.73 -14.91 2.35
CA THR A 209 -16.94 -15.07 1.55
C THR A 209 -17.87 -13.85 1.69
N PRO A 210 -18.77 -13.60 0.72
CA PRO A 210 -19.76 -12.52 0.83
C PRO A 210 -20.60 -12.58 2.11
N ILE A 211 -20.93 -13.79 2.59
CA ILE A 211 -21.68 -13.99 3.83
C ILE A 211 -20.84 -13.62 5.06
N GLN A 212 -19.58 -14.00 5.09
CA GLN A 212 -18.68 -13.61 6.18
C GLN A 212 -18.49 -12.09 6.24
N ARG A 213 -18.31 -11.43 5.10
CA ARG A 213 -18.18 -9.97 5.04
C ARG A 213 -19.43 -9.23 5.53
N ILE A 214 -20.64 -9.69 5.15
CA ILE A 214 -21.86 -9.08 5.65
C ILE A 214 -22.02 -9.29 7.16
N LYS A 215 -21.62 -10.45 7.70
CA LYS A 215 -21.62 -10.70 9.14
C LYS A 215 -20.74 -9.68 9.88
N VAL A 216 -19.51 -9.48 9.42
CA VAL A 216 -18.58 -8.49 10.02
C VAL A 216 -19.14 -7.08 9.90
N TRP A 217 -19.67 -6.71 8.73
CA TRP A 217 -20.21 -5.38 8.47
C TRP A 217 -21.40 -5.06 9.40
N LEU A 218 -22.38 -5.97 9.52
CA LEU A 218 -23.53 -5.82 10.43
C LEU A 218 -23.11 -5.79 11.91
N THR A 219 -22.16 -6.67 12.28
CA THR A 219 -21.66 -6.72 13.66
C THR A 219 -20.89 -5.46 14.01
N SER A 220 -20.23 -4.81 13.03
CA SER A 220 -19.51 -3.55 13.24
C SER A 220 -20.45 -2.41 13.64
N GLN A 221 -21.70 -2.42 13.22
CA GLN A 221 -22.69 -1.39 13.53
C GLN A 221 -23.26 -1.46 14.95
N ASN A 222 -23.16 -2.61 15.64
CA ASN A 222 -23.70 -2.70 16.99
C ASN A 222 -22.83 -1.93 18.01
N ASN A 223 -23.41 -1.55 19.16
CA ASN A 223 -22.77 -0.73 20.18
C ASN A 223 -21.79 -1.49 21.08
N LYS A 224 -21.69 -2.82 20.95
CA LYS A 224 -20.76 -3.61 21.77
C LYS A 224 -19.31 -3.32 21.36
N PRO A 225 -18.40 -3.07 22.33
CA PRO A 225 -16.98 -2.83 22.04
C PRO A 225 -16.35 -4.04 21.37
N LYS A 226 -15.61 -3.78 20.30
CA LYS A 226 -14.97 -4.82 19.48
C LYS A 226 -13.63 -4.38 18.90
N ILE A 227 -12.85 -5.35 18.47
CA ILE A 227 -11.63 -5.15 17.71
C ILE A 227 -11.88 -5.69 16.30
N VAL A 228 -11.68 -4.87 15.29
CA VAL A 228 -11.70 -5.33 13.91
C VAL A 228 -10.25 -5.37 13.43
N ILE A 229 -9.78 -6.56 13.02
CA ILE A 229 -8.49 -6.71 12.35
C ILE A 229 -8.76 -6.90 10.86
N GLY A 230 -8.08 -6.14 10.03
CA GLY A 230 -8.32 -6.31 8.61
C GLY A 230 -7.33 -5.60 7.70
N THR A 231 -7.49 -5.84 6.41
CA THR A 231 -6.69 -5.17 5.39
C THR A 231 -7.26 -3.78 5.07
N ARG A 232 -6.57 -3.03 4.23
CA ARG A 232 -6.89 -1.68 3.79
C ARG A 232 -8.39 -1.36 3.67
N SER A 233 -9.18 -2.24 3.05
CA SER A 233 -10.61 -1.99 2.83
C SER A 233 -11.46 -1.98 4.11
N SER A 234 -10.92 -2.43 5.22
CA SER A 234 -11.61 -2.43 6.51
C SER A 234 -11.85 -1.03 7.08
N ILE A 235 -11.17 -0.02 6.53
CA ILE A 235 -11.38 1.40 6.88
C ILE A 235 -12.82 1.88 6.57
N PHE A 236 -13.50 1.23 5.63
CA PHE A 236 -14.87 1.57 5.23
C PHE A 236 -15.96 0.87 6.07
N LEU A 237 -15.58 0.06 7.05
CA LEU A 237 -16.56 -0.58 7.93
C LEU A 237 -17.20 0.46 8.86
N PRO A 238 -18.54 0.39 9.06
CA PRO A 238 -19.27 1.29 9.95
C PRO A 238 -19.09 0.87 11.42
N ILE A 239 -17.87 1.03 11.96
CA ILE A 239 -17.54 0.60 13.32
C ILE A 239 -18.12 1.61 14.31
N CYS A 240 -19.09 1.15 15.12
CA CYS A 240 -19.69 1.96 16.16
C CYS A 240 -18.71 2.22 17.31
N ASN A 241 -18.75 3.43 17.88
CA ASN A 241 -17.91 3.87 19.01
C ASN A 241 -16.41 3.64 18.78
N LEU A 242 -15.91 3.89 17.56
CA LEU A 242 -14.50 3.73 17.22
C LEU A 242 -13.64 4.74 18.00
N GLY A 243 -12.72 4.25 18.86
CA GLY A 243 -11.85 5.06 19.69
C GLY A 243 -10.38 5.06 19.26
N GLY A 244 -9.99 4.14 18.38
CA GLY A 244 -8.62 4.06 17.87
C GLY A 244 -8.51 3.29 16.55
N ILE A 245 -7.64 3.79 15.68
CA ILE A 245 -7.24 3.15 14.42
C ILE A 245 -5.74 2.93 14.49
N ILE A 246 -5.29 1.71 14.28
CA ILE A 246 -3.88 1.35 14.25
C ILE A 246 -3.53 0.90 12.82
N PHE A 247 -2.53 1.54 12.22
CA PHE A 247 -1.89 1.08 10.99
C PHE A 247 -0.61 0.36 11.36
N ASP A 248 -0.62 -0.95 11.35
CA ASP A 248 0.59 -1.74 11.56
C ASP A 248 1.43 -1.78 10.29
N GLU A 249 2.76 -1.70 10.42
CA GLU A 249 3.69 -1.52 9.29
C GLU A 249 3.23 -0.40 8.33
N GLU A 250 3.00 0.81 8.86
CA GLU A 250 2.35 1.93 8.17
C GLU A 250 3.02 2.33 6.85
N HIS A 251 4.32 2.06 6.71
CA HIS A 251 5.10 2.32 5.50
C HIS A 251 4.70 1.46 4.32
N ASP A 252 3.88 0.42 4.56
CA ASP A 252 3.52 -0.52 3.50
C ASP A 252 2.65 0.12 2.41
N GLN A 253 3.05 -0.13 1.16
CA GLN A 253 2.36 0.41 -0.01
C GLN A 253 0.96 -0.17 -0.23
N SER A 254 0.65 -1.32 0.39
CA SER A 254 -0.67 -1.94 0.24
C SER A 254 -1.81 -1.12 0.86
N TYR A 255 -1.51 -0.11 1.68
CA TYR A 255 -2.51 0.84 2.17
C TYR A 255 -3.04 1.78 1.09
N LYS A 256 -2.32 1.95 -0.01
CA LYS A 256 -2.79 2.65 -1.21
C LYS A 256 -3.40 1.68 -2.22
N GLN A 257 -4.64 1.95 -2.65
CA GLN A 257 -5.30 1.22 -3.75
C GLN A 257 -4.73 1.70 -5.09
N GLN A 258 -4.34 0.76 -5.95
CA GLN A 258 -3.73 1.09 -7.24
C GLN A 258 -4.70 0.99 -8.43
N ASP A 259 -5.81 0.27 -8.26
CA ASP A 259 -6.82 0.03 -9.28
C ASP A 259 -8.19 0.57 -8.86
N GLY A 260 -9.02 0.92 -9.84
CA GLY A 260 -10.36 1.44 -9.60
C GLY A 260 -10.35 2.74 -8.79
N PHE A 261 -11.01 2.76 -7.65
CA PHE A 261 -10.97 3.86 -6.69
C PHE A 261 -9.62 3.88 -5.95
N ARG A 262 -8.72 4.78 -6.36
CA ARG A 262 -7.30 4.83 -5.93
C ARG A 262 -7.10 5.59 -4.61
N TYR A 263 -7.77 5.17 -3.54
CA TYR A 263 -7.66 5.80 -2.23
C TYR A 263 -6.42 5.34 -1.46
N ASP A 264 -5.96 6.17 -0.53
CA ASP A 264 -5.05 5.80 0.55
C ASP A 264 -5.85 5.61 1.85
N ALA A 265 -5.71 4.46 2.51
CA ALA A 265 -6.46 4.16 3.73
C ALA A 265 -6.12 5.11 4.88
N LYS A 266 -4.89 5.64 4.93
CA LYS A 266 -4.46 6.62 5.93
C LYS A 266 -5.17 7.95 5.74
N GLU A 267 -5.31 8.41 4.48
CA GLU A 267 -6.07 9.62 4.15
C GLU A 267 -7.57 9.44 4.42
N ILE A 268 -8.14 8.28 4.05
CA ILE A 268 -9.54 7.94 4.38
C ILE A 268 -9.76 7.96 5.89
N ALA A 269 -8.82 7.42 6.70
CA ALA A 269 -8.91 7.45 8.16
C ALA A 269 -8.97 8.90 8.68
N ARG A 270 -8.12 9.80 8.16
CA ARG A 270 -8.13 11.22 8.51
C ARG A 270 -9.46 11.88 8.17
N MET A 271 -9.97 11.66 6.96
CA MET A 271 -11.22 12.28 6.49
C MET A 271 -12.46 11.78 7.25
N LEU A 272 -12.49 10.50 7.62
CA LEU A 272 -13.64 9.90 8.33
C LEU A 272 -13.60 10.15 9.84
N TYR A 273 -12.42 10.06 10.45
CA TYR A 273 -12.28 9.87 11.89
C TYR A 273 -11.31 10.83 12.58
N GLY A 274 -10.50 11.61 11.85
CA GLY A 274 -9.40 12.41 12.39
C GLY A 274 -9.78 13.38 13.51
N SER A 275 -11.03 13.88 13.54
CA SER A 275 -11.51 14.80 14.57
C SER A 275 -11.93 14.14 15.89
N ASN A 276 -12.16 12.82 15.91
CA ASN A 276 -12.83 12.14 17.04
C ASN A 276 -12.14 10.83 17.47
N THR A 277 -11.03 10.48 16.83
CA THR A 277 -10.39 9.15 17.01
C THR A 277 -8.87 9.31 16.98
N ARG A 278 -8.18 8.50 17.75
CA ARG A 278 -6.72 8.41 17.70
C ARG A 278 -6.30 7.54 16.55
N ILE A 279 -5.36 8.00 15.73
CA ILE A 279 -4.79 7.25 14.61
C ILE A 279 -3.32 6.99 14.92
N VAL A 280 -2.95 5.73 15.10
CA VAL A 280 -1.60 5.28 15.43
C VAL A 280 -0.95 4.66 14.21
N TYR A 281 0.16 5.23 13.76
CA TYR A 281 1.01 4.71 12.70
C TYR A 281 2.18 3.94 13.32
N ALA A 282 2.13 2.62 13.31
CA ALA A 282 3.16 1.77 13.90
C ALA A 282 4.12 1.24 12.83
N SER A 283 5.42 1.47 12.98
CA SER A 283 6.44 0.94 12.05
C SER A 283 7.84 0.90 12.65
N ALA A 284 8.64 -0.09 12.22
CA ALA A 284 10.08 -0.08 12.46
C ALA A 284 10.83 0.80 11.46
N THR A 285 10.26 1.01 10.31
CA THR A 285 10.82 1.79 9.19
C THR A 285 9.76 2.74 8.64
N PRO A 286 9.36 3.77 9.41
CA PRO A 286 8.28 4.65 9.03
C PRO A 286 8.49 5.30 7.65
N SER A 287 7.40 5.64 6.98
CA SER A 287 7.46 6.37 5.72
C SER A 287 8.11 7.75 5.90
N LEU A 288 8.87 8.20 4.90
CA LEU A 288 9.49 9.53 4.93
C LEU A 288 8.44 10.63 5.08
N LEU A 289 7.23 10.42 4.57
CA LEU A 289 6.11 11.33 4.77
C LEU A 289 5.77 11.49 6.26
N ASN A 290 5.56 10.40 7.01
CA ASN A 290 5.20 10.47 8.42
C ASN A 290 6.38 10.93 9.29
N ILE A 291 7.62 10.59 8.93
CA ILE A 291 8.81 11.15 9.60
C ILE A 291 8.88 12.66 9.41
N ASN A 292 8.65 13.17 8.20
CA ASN A 292 8.63 14.61 7.92
C ASN A 292 7.51 15.31 8.69
N ARG A 293 6.30 14.73 8.72
CA ARG A 293 5.17 15.26 9.50
C ARG A 293 5.48 15.32 11.00
N ALA A 294 6.16 14.29 11.53
CA ALA A 294 6.59 14.28 12.93
C ALA A 294 7.67 15.35 13.21
N HIS A 295 8.62 15.55 12.29
CA HIS A 295 9.61 16.62 12.41
C HIS A 295 9.00 18.02 12.37
N ASN A 296 7.90 18.20 11.64
CA ASN A 296 7.16 19.45 11.56
C ASN A 296 6.15 19.63 12.72
N ASN A 297 6.10 18.72 13.69
CA ASN A 297 5.11 18.67 14.77
C ASN A 297 3.64 18.61 14.29
N GLU A 298 3.40 18.07 13.10
CA GLU A 298 2.03 17.84 12.58
C GLU A 298 1.39 16.60 13.22
N ILE A 299 2.20 15.66 13.68
CA ILE A 299 1.79 14.45 14.39
C ILE A 299 2.71 14.21 15.58
N GLU A 300 2.17 13.61 16.65
CA GLU A 300 2.97 13.18 17.80
C GLU A 300 3.95 12.07 17.39
N ASN A 301 5.14 12.04 18.03
CA ASN A 301 6.19 11.07 17.74
C ASN A 301 6.62 10.31 18.99
N CYS A 302 6.45 8.99 18.97
CA CYS A 302 6.92 8.07 20.00
C CYS A 302 7.97 7.13 19.39
N PHE A 303 9.17 7.08 19.97
CA PHE A 303 10.25 6.23 19.49
C PHE A 303 10.68 5.19 20.53
N LEU A 304 10.71 3.91 20.14
CA LEU A 304 11.19 2.79 20.96
C LEU A 304 12.58 2.36 20.45
N ASP A 305 13.63 2.72 21.15
CA ASP A 305 15.03 2.56 20.75
C ASP A 305 15.66 1.22 21.15
N LYS A 306 14.99 0.40 21.98
CA LYS A 306 15.53 -0.85 22.51
C LYS A 306 14.75 -2.08 22.06
N ARG A 307 15.47 -3.17 21.77
CA ARG A 307 14.87 -4.50 21.59
C ARG A 307 14.48 -5.09 22.95
N ILE A 308 13.38 -5.84 22.98
CA ILE A 308 12.97 -6.55 24.21
C ILE A 308 14.03 -7.57 24.63
N SER A 309 14.64 -8.27 23.67
CA SER A 309 15.67 -9.30 23.92
C SER A 309 17.06 -8.75 24.21
N ASN A 310 17.29 -7.43 24.15
CA ASN A 310 18.61 -6.78 24.20
C ASN A 310 19.64 -7.35 23.18
N ALA A 311 19.21 -8.17 22.21
CA ALA A 311 20.08 -8.74 21.19
C ALA A 311 20.64 -7.62 20.27
N PRO A 312 21.94 -7.68 19.89
CA PRO A 312 22.54 -6.71 19.00
C PRO A 312 21.88 -6.73 17.61
N LEU A 313 21.98 -5.62 16.89
CA LEU A 313 21.60 -5.57 15.50
C LEU A 313 22.54 -6.47 14.68
N PRO A 314 22.06 -7.18 13.65
CA PRO A 314 22.90 -8.01 12.81
C PRO A 314 23.91 -7.15 12.02
N LYS A 315 25.06 -7.72 11.72
CA LYS A 315 26.10 -7.07 10.91
C LYS A 315 25.69 -7.07 9.45
N ILE A 316 25.56 -5.87 8.86
CA ILE A 316 25.26 -5.70 7.43
C ILE A 316 26.57 -5.48 6.67
N SER A 317 26.84 -6.35 5.70
CA SER A 317 28.03 -6.32 4.85
C SER A 317 27.64 -6.14 3.39
N ILE A 318 28.35 -5.26 2.69
CA ILE A 318 28.18 -5.08 1.25
C ILE A 318 29.12 -6.04 0.53
N HIS A 319 28.57 -6.84 -0.34
CA HIS A 319 29.32 -7.79 -1.15
C HIS A 319 29.33 -7.34 -2.61
N GLN A 320 30.46 -6.85 -3.06
CA GLN A 320 30.64 -6.40 -4.45
C GLN A 320 30.83 -7.59 -5.37
N ILE A 321 30.03 -7.65 -6.42
CA ILE A 321 30.21 -8.65 -7.48
C ILE A 321 31.35 -8.20 -8.37
N THR A 322 32.37 -9.06 -8.54
CA THR A 322 33.40 -8.91 -9.55
C THR A 322 33.15 -9.88 -10.71
N GLN A 323 33.61 -9.52 -11.92
CA GLN A 323 33.50 -10.39 -13.10
C GLN A 323 34.08 -11.79 -12.83
N ASN A 324 33.49 -12.80 -13.46
CA ASN A 324 33.92 -14.22 -13.44
C ASN A 324 33.88 -14.95 -12.09
N LYS A 325 33.24 -14.36 -11.05
CA LYS A 325 33.06 -14.99 -9.72
C LYS A 325 31.61 -15.22 -9.35
N THR A 326 30.75 -15.50 -10.36
CA THR A 326 29.33 -15.74 -10.12
C THR A 326 28.84 -17.00 -10.80
N THR A 327 27.95 -17.73 -10.12
CA THR A 327 27.17 -18.84 -10.70
C THR A 327 25.75 -18.36 -10.89
N GLY A 328 25.32 -18.21 -12.15
CA GLY A 328 23.98 -17.73 -12.48
C GLY A 328 23.64 -16.33 -11.91
N GLY A 329 24.65 -15.49 -11.66
CA GLY A 329 24.48 -14.13 -11.10
C GLY A 329 24.49 -14.05 -9.58
N ILE A 330 24.71 -15.16 -8.86
CA ILE A 330 24.97 -15.21 -7.42
C ILE A 330 26.48 -15.34 -7.23
N SER A 331 27.07 -14.55 -6.36
CA SER A 331 28.49 -14.64 -6.04
C SER A 331 28.86 -16.01 -5.50
N ASN A 332 29.96 -16.60 -6.01
CA ASN A 332 30.45 -17.90 -5.55
C ASN A 332 30.82 -17.89 -4.05
N GLU A 333 31.31 -16.74 -3.54
CA GLU A 333 31.57 -16.57 -2.11
C GLU A 333 30.27 -16.65 -1.28
N LEU A 334 29.19 -16.01 -1.74
CA LEU A 334 27.90 -16.09 -1.05
C LEU A 334 27.29 -17.49 -1.16
N LEU A 335 27.43 -18.19 -2.28
CA LEU A 335 27.04 -19.60 -2.39
C LEU A 335 27.80 -20.48 -1.40
N THR A 336 29.10 -20.27 -1.24
CA THR A 336 29.92 -20.99 -0.23
C THR A 336 29.40 -20.69 1.20
N LYS A 337 29.03 -19.45 1.49
CA LYS A 337 28.44 -19.08 2.81
C LYS A 337 27.11 -19.80 3.04
N VAL A 338 26.24 -19.90 2.02
CA VAL A 338 24.98 -20.66 2.12
C VAL A 338 25.26 -22.13 2.39
N LYS A 339 26.22 -22.73 1.67
CA LYS A 339 26.64 -24.14 1.86
C LYS A 339 27.15 -24.39 3.27
N ASN A 340 28.04 -23.53 3.76
CA ASN A 340 28.60 -23.67 5.11
C ASN A 340 27.50 -23.53 6.18
N ASN A 341 26.56 -22.60 5.99
CA ASN A 341 25.43 -22.37 6.90
C ASN A 341 24.48 -23.60 6.92
N HIS A 342 24.21 -24.18 5.75
CA HIS A 342 23.39 -25.38 5.64
C HIS A 342 24.08 -26.59 6.33
N ASN A 343 25.39 -26.80 6.10
CA ASN A 343 26.16 -27.86 6.72
C ASN A 343 26.23 -27.71 8.25
N ALA A 344 26.11 -26.48 8.78
CA ALA A 344 26.03 -26.21 10.20
C ALA A 344 24.61 -26.42 10.78
N GLY A 345 23.64 -26.87 9.99
CA GLY A 345 22.27 -27.09 10.44
C GLY A 345 21.44 -25.79 10.61
N LEU A 346 21.92 -24.67 10.07
CA LEU A 346 21.30 -23.35 10.26
C LEU A 346 20.48 -22.93 9.05
N GLN A 347 19.50 -22.03 9.27
CA GLN A 347 18.61 -21.54 8.23
C GLN A 347 19.21 -20.34 7.48
N SER A 348 18.99 -20.30 6.17
CA SER A 348 19.38 -19.20 5.29
C SER A 348 18.16 -18.53 4.64
N LEU A 349 18.18 -17.21 4.52
CA LEU A 349 17.16 -16.42 3.84
C LEU A 349 17.77 -15.72 2.63
N ILE A 350 17.29 -16.03 1.44
CA ILE A 350 17.73 -15.39 0.20
C ILE A 350 16.59 -14.53 -0.34
N LEU A 351 16.77 -13.24 -0.23
CA LEU A 351 15.78 -12.25 -0.64
C LEU A 351 16.15 -11.65 -2.00
N LEU A 352 15.20 -11.67 -2.92
CA LEU A 352 15.33 -10.94 -4.18
C LEU A 352 14.64 -9.59 -4.07
N ASN A 353 15.41 -8.51 -4.17
CA ASN A 353 14.86 -7.15 -4.26
C ASN A 353 14.29 -6.93 -5.67
N ARG A 354 13.12 -7.54 -5.93
CA ARG A 354 12.41 -7.46 -7.22
C ARG A 354 11.29 -6.42 -7.12
N ARG A 355 11.62 -5.13 -7.17
CA ARG A 355 10.67 -4.05 -7.42
C ARG A 355 11.16 -3.19 -8.58
N GLY A 356 10.24 -2.86 -9.47
CA GLY A 356 10.44 -1.95 -10.58
C GLY A 356 10.16 -2.61 -11.94
N TYR A 357 9.08 -2.18 -12.57
CA TYR A 357 8.75 -2.51 -13.97
C TYR A 357 9.66 -1.77 -14.97
N ALA A 358 10.49 -0.83 -14.50
CA ALA A 358 11.40 -0.08 -15.34
C ALA A 358 12.78 -0.78 -15.36
N PRO A 359 13.14 -1.50 -16.41
CA PRO A 359 14.42 -2.18 -16.50
C PRO A 359 15.54 -1.15 -16.63
N ILE A 360 16.43 -1.15 -15.64
CA ILE A 360 17.66 -0.37 -15.67
C ILE A 360 18.59 -0.98 -16.72
N PHE A 361 19.15 -0.18 -17.59
CA PHE A 361 20.17 -0.63 -18.52
C PHE A 361 21.54 -0.45 -17.89
N MET A 362 22.22 -1.58 -17.58
CA MET A 362 23.44 -1.61 -16.80
C MET A 362 24.48 -2.57 -17.42
N CYS A 363 25.73 -2.21 -17.36
CA CYS A 363 26.85 -3.10 -17.71
C CYS A 363 27.06 -4.16 -16.62
N ASN A 364 27.07 -5.44 -17.00
CA ASN A 364 27.34 -6.54 -16.08
C ASN A 364 28.79 -6.59 -15.60
N SER A 365 29.70 -6.03 -16.38
CA SER A 365 31.13 -6.09 -16.13
C SER A 365 31.60 -5.08 -15.09
N CYS A 366 31.21 -3.82 -15.22
CA CYS A 366 31.71 -2.74 -14.35
C CYS A 366 30.62 -2.00 -13.56
N GLY A 367 29.34 -2.38 -13.72
CA GLY A 367 28.25 -1.72 -13.04
C GLY A 367 27.85 -0.35 -13.63
N TRP A 368 28.43 0.07 -14.78
CA TRP A 368 28.02 1.31 -15.43
C TRP A 368 26.51 1.31 -15.72
N ILE A 369 25.85 2.42 -15.36
CA ILE A 369 24.41 2.60 -15.57
C ILE A 369 24.18 3.73 -16.56
N ALA A 370 23.33 3.50 -17.55
CA ALA A 370 22.95 4.50 -18.52
C ALA A 370 22.17 5.64 -17.84
N LYS A 371 22.72 6.87 -17.92
CA LYS A 371 22.12 8.09 -17.37
C LYS A 371 21.86 9.11 -18.46
N SER A 372 20.88 9.97 -18.23
CA SER A 372 20.60 11.11 -19.11
C SER A 372 21.62 12.24 -18.87
N ASN A 373 22.20 12.77 -19.93
CA ASN A 373 23.20 13.85 -19.81
C ASN A 373 22.59 15.19 -19.32
N CYS A 374 21.28 15.38 -19.46
CA CYS A 374 20.64 16.66 -19.11
C CYS A 374 20.05 16.68 -17.69
N CYS A 375 19.77 15.54 -17.09
CA CYS A 375 19.16 15.50 -15.74
C CYS A 375 19.74 14.41 -14.85
N GLU A 376 20.83 13.77 -15.28
CA GLU A 376 21.56 12.72 -14.54
C GLU A 376 20.72 11.54 -14.02
N THR A 377 19.44 11.49 -14.42
CA THR A 377 18.55 10.40 -14.05
C THR A 377 18.83 9.15 -14.87
N THR A 378 18.58 8.00 -14.29
CA THR A 378 18.72 6.70 -14.95
C THR A 378 17.80 6.60 -16.17
N LEU A 379 18.37 6.13 -17.28
CA LEU A 379 17.62 5.83 -18.51
C LEU A 379 16.95 4.46 -18.41
N VAL A 380 15.74 4.38 -18.92
CA VAL A 380 14.92 3.16 -18.94
C VAL A 380 14.87 2.57 -20.33
N LEU A 381 15.13 1.25 -20.43
CA LEU A 381 15.04 0.55 -21.71
C LEU A 381 13.57 0.29 -22.10
N HIS A 382 13.15 0.89 -23.21
CA HIS A 382 11.86 0.61 -23.84
C HIS A 382 12.05 -0.46 -24.91
N GLN A 383 11.76 -1.72 -24.56
CA GLN A 383 12.00 -2.89 -25.43
C GLN A 383 11.25 -2.80 -26.76
N ASN A 384 10.03 -2.24 -26.78
CA ASN A 384 9.19 -2.13 -27.98
C ASN A 384 9.80 -1.22 -29.06
N VAL A 385 10.61 -0.25 -28.67
CA VAL A 385 11.23 0.72 -29.59
C VAL A 385 12.76 0.59 -29.62
N GLN A 386 13.33 -0.36 -28.88
CA GLN A 386 14.78 -0.60 -28.76
C GLN A 386 15.56 0.72 -28.51
N ARG A 387 15.10 1.51 -27.54
CA ARG A 387 15.67 2.80 -27.17
C ARG A 387 15.70 2.98 -25.65
N LEU A 388 16.69 3.73 -25.18
CA LEU A 388 16.77 4.21 -23.79
C LEU A 388 16.04 5.57 -23.71
N LYS A 389 15.16 5.75 -22.74
CA LYS A 389 14.44 7.01 -22.52
C LYS A 389 14.60 7.52 -21.09
N CYS A 390 14.71 8.84 -20.95
CA CYS A 390 14.60 9.52 -19.67
C CYS A 390 13.14 9.87 -19.37
N HIS A 391 12.63 9.44 -18.23
CA HIS A 391 11.26 9.77 -17.78
C HIS A 391 11.12 11.16 -17.15
N ARG A 392 12.20 11.96 -17.10
CA ARG A 392 12.17 13.33 -16.58
C ARG A 392 12.20 14.36 -17.72
N CYS A 393 13.13 14.22 -18.66
CA CYS A 393 13.33 15.19 -19.76
C CYS A 393 12.90 14.66 -21.15
N GLU A 394 12.35 13.46 -21.22
CA GLU A 394 11.91 12.77 -22.45
C GLU A 394 13.03 12.50 -23.49
N SER A 395 14.28 12.78 -23.16
CA SER A 395 15.39 12.51 -24.06
C SER A 395 15.47 11.02 -24.41
N VAL A 396 15.74 10.74 -25.68
CA VAL A 396 15.82 9.39 -26.25
C VAL A 396 17.24 9.11 -26.70
N TRP A 397 17.77 7.95 -26.29
CA TRP A 397 19.15 7.54 -26.56
C TRP A 397 19.18 6.19 -27.26
N GLY A 398 20.21 5.99 -28.08
CA GLY A 398 20.51 4.66 -28.64
C GLY A 398 20.99 3.70 -27.53
N ILE A 399 20.78 2.42 -27.75
CA ILE A 399 21.41 1.37 -26.90
C ILE A 399 22.89 1.29 -27.31
N PRO A 400 23.84 1.52 -26.38
CA PRO A 400 25.27 1.40 -26.71
C PRO A 400 25.60 -0.05 -27.06
N ARG A 401 26.45 -0.28 -28.05
CA ARG A 401 26.96 -1.61 -28.42
C ARG A 401 27.98 -2.13 -27.41
N THR A 402 28.80 -1.24 -26.89
CA THR A 402 29.79 -1.51 -25.85
C THR A 402 29.66 -0.52 -24.71
N CYS A 403 30.06 -0.91 -23.53
CA CYS A 403 30.04 -0.07 -22.34
C CYS A 403 30.99 1.13 -22.47
N PRO A 404 30.54 2.35 -22.28
CA PRO A 404 31.41 3.52 -22.34
C PRO A 404 32.52 3.55 -21.29
N ASN A 405 32.41 2.74 -20.23
CA ASN A 405 33.38 2.72 -19.13
C ASN A 405 34.41 1.58 -19.23
N CYS A 406 34.01 0.38 -19.75
CA CYS A 406 34.89 -0.80 -19.76
C CYS A 406 34.85 -1.58 -21.07
N GLU A 407 34.23 -1.06 -22.11
CA GLU A 407 34.13 -1.61 -23.47
C GLU A 407 33.45 -2.99 -23.58
N SER A 408 32.98 -3.56 -22.48
CA SER A 408 32.24 -4.82 -22.48
C SER A 408 30.92 -4.69 -23.24
N ALA A 409 30.55 -5.72 -24.00
CA ALA A 409 29.23 -5.82 -24.65
C ALA A 409 28.16 -6.50 -23.78
N ASP A 410 28.52 -6.90 -22.56
CA ASP A 410 27.63 -7.61 -21.64
C ASP A 410 26.78 -6.63 -20.83
N PHE A 411 25.52 -6.48 -21.25
CA PHE A 411 24.54 -5.61 -20.58
C PHE A 411 23.36 -6.43 -20.03
N THR A 412 22.86 -5.99 -18.89
CA THR A 412 21.62 -6.52 -18.33
C THR A 412 20.56 -5.44 -18.22
N HIS A 413 19.33 -5.85 -18.39
CA HIS A 413 18.14 -5.06 -18.13
C HIS A 413 17.11 -5.87 -17.29
N LYS A 414 17.48 -7.06 -16.84
CA LYS A 414 16.65 -7.95 -16.01
C LYS A 414 17.46 -8.44 -14.82
N GLY A 415 16.86 -8.38 -13.63
CA GLY A 415 17.41 -9.03 -12.44
C GLY A 415 17.13 -10.52 -12.38
N LEU A 416 17.78 -11.23 -11.47
CA LEU A 416 17.52 -12.64 -11.16
C LEU A 416 16.05 -12.83 -10.74
N GLY A 417 15.46 -13.96 -11.17
CA GLY A 417 14.15 -14.41 -10.71
C GLY A 417 14.26 -15.42 -9.56
N THR A 418 13.22 -15.54 -8.74
CA THR A 418 13.16 -16.52 -7.63
C THR A 418 13.34 -17.94 -8.11
N GLN A 419 12.74 -18.29 -9.25
CA GLN A 419 12.84 -19.59 -9.87
C GLN A 419 14.28 -19.92 -10.31
N GLN A 420 14.97 -18.96 -10.94
CA GLN A 420 16.37 -19.14 -11.34
C GLN A 420 17.29 -19.38 -10.13
N VAL A 421 17.06 -18.62 -9.03
CA VAL A 421 17.83 -18.80 -7.80
C VAL A 421 17.56 -20.17 -7.19
N GLU A 422 16.32 -20.65 -7.20
CA GLU A 422 15.95 -22.00 -6.76
C GLU A 422 16.66 -23.08 -7.57
N GLU A 423 16.67 -22.98 -8.90
CA GLU A 423 17.32 -23.92 -9.82
C GLU A 423 18.84 -23.98 -9.57
N ILE A 424 19.48 -22.81 -9.39
CA ILE A 424 20.91 -22.72 -9.08
C ILE A 424 21.21 -23.40 -7.74
N LEU A 425 20.46 -23.11 -6.71
CA LEU A 425 20.68 -23.68 -5.39
C LEU A 425 20.42 -25.17 -5.33
N LYS A 426 19.41 -25.70 -6.03
CA LYS A 426 19.17 -27.16 -6.15
C LYS A 426 20.31 -27.89 -6.85
N LYS A 427 20.97 -27.23 -7.81
CA LYS A 427 22.16 -27.79 -8.48
C LYS A 427 23.38 -27.77 -7.58
N GLU A 428 23.60 -26.68 -6.83
CA GLU A 428 24.78 -26.53 -5.96
C GLU A 428 24.65 -27.25 -4.62
N LEU A 429 23.43 -27.49 -4.15
CA LEU A 429 23.04 -28.06 -2.85
C LEU A 429 21.89 -29.07 -3.04
N PRO A 430 22.14 -30.24 -3.63
CA PRO A 430 21.08 -31.21 -3.95
C PRO A 430 20.32 -31.73 -2.73
N ASP A 431 20.99 -31.82 -1.58
CA ASP A 431 20.44 -32.36 -0.33
C ASP A 431 19.74 -31.32 0.54
N ALA A 432 19.73 -30.01 0.13
CA ALA A 432 19.14 -28.96 0.89
C ALA A 432 17.61 -28.85 0.69
N ASP A 433 16.86 -28.69 1.77
CA ASP A 433 15.43 -28.32 1.70
C ASP A 433 15.30 -26.84 1.33
N ILE A 434 14.91 -26.59 0.07
CA ILE A 434 14.78 -25.25 -0.50
C ILE A 434 13.31 -24.90 -0.68
N ILE A 435 12.87 -23.84 0.03
CA ILE A 435 11.49 -23.40 0.04
C ILE A 435 11.37 -22.03 -0.64
N ARG A 436 10.63 -21.99 -1.76
CA ARG A 436 10.33 -20.75 -2.46
C ARG A 436 8.98 -20.18 -2.02
N ILE A 437 9.00 -18.92 -1.57
CA ILE A 437 7.82 -18.17 -1.14
C ILE A 437 7.71 -16.90 -1.98
N ASP A 438 6.87 -16.93 -2.99
CA ASP A 438 6.51 -15.79 -3.83
C ASP A 438 4.98 -15.75 -4.09
N ARG A 439 4.51 -14.72 -4.81
CA ARG A 439 3.07 -14.57 -5.08
C ARG A 439 2.47 -15.74 -5.85
N ASP A 440 3.28 -16.38 -6.71
CA ASP A 440 2.82 -17.45 -7.59
C ASP A 440 2.71 -18.78 -6.83
N THR A 441 3.60 -19.02 -5.86
CA THR A 441 3.60 -20.24 -5.03
C THR A 441 2.54 -20.23 -3.92
N VAL A 442 2.10 -19.05 -3.48
CA VAL A 442 1.17 -18.88 -2.34
C VAL A 442 -0.25 -18.54 -2.78
N SER A 443 -0.58 -18.64 -4.06
CA SER A 443 -1.93 -18.42 -4.58
C SER A 443 -2.84 -19.62 -4.27
N GLY A 444 -3.61 -19.54 -3.16
CA GLY A 444 -4.58 -20.56 -2.73
C GLY A 444 -4.73 -20.64 -1.21
N LYS A 445 -5.92 -21.00 -0.71
CA LYS A 445 -6.22 -21.00 0.74
C LYS A 445 -5.43 -22.08 1.49
N THR A 446 -5.35 -23.29 0.94
CA THR A 446 -4.63 -24.45 1.50
C THR A 446 -3.11 -24.21 1.52
N LYS A 447 -2.54 -23.65 0.44
CA LYS A 447 -1.11 -23.35 0.35
C LYS A 447 -0.65 -22.24 1.31
N ARG A 448 -1.57 -21.38 1.76
CA ARG A 448 -1.28 -20.31 2.74
C ARG A 448 -1.16 -20.84 4.16
N GLU A 449 -2.01 -21.78 4.53
CA GLU A 449 -1.98 -22.44 5.84
C GLU A 449 -0.74 -23.35 5.95
N GLU A 450 -0.40 -24.06 4.88
CA GLU A 450 0.82 -24.89 4.79
C GLU A 450 2.10 -24.04 4.91
N SER A 451 2.19 -22.88 4.22
CA SER A 451 3.37 -22.03 4.30
C SER A 451 3.61 -21.45 5.70
N SER A 452 2.57 -21.19 6.48
CA SER A 452 2.70 -20.70 7.87
C SER A 452 3.18 -21.78 8.83
N THR A 453 2.91 -23.06 8.54
CA THR A 453 3.33 -24.21 9.34
C THR A 453 4.78 -24.60 9.03
N ILE A 454 5.18 -24.56 7.76
CA ILE A 454 6.52 -24.87 7.26
C ILE A 454 7.61 -23.95 7.87
N ILE A 455 7.26 -22.70 8.16
CA ILE A 455 8.19 -21.69 8.69
C ILE A 455 8.49 -21.87 10.20
N LYS A 456 7.64 -22.57 10.93
CA LYS A 456 7.84 -22.88 12.36
C LYS A 456 8.79 -24.05 12.62
N ASP A 457 9.23 -24.73 11.57
CA ASP A 457 10.11 -25.88 11.67
C ASP A 457 11.54 -25.43 12.00
N THR A 458 12.24 -26.20 12.84
CA THR A 458 13.60 -25.92 13.32
C THR A 458 14.69 -26.53 12.44
N GLU A 459 14.33 -27.31 11.42
CA GLU A 459 15.28 -27.94 10.51
C GLU A 459 16.04 -26.93 9.63
N SER A 460 17.21 -27.32 9.16
CA SER A 460 18.02 -26.54 8.22
C SER A 460 17.30 -26.36 6.89
N LYS A 461 16.85 -25.12 6.62
CA LYS A 461 16.10 -24.78 5.41
C LYS A 461 16.66 -23.53 4.74
N ILE A 462 16.56 -23.49 3.41
CA ILE A 462 16.92 -22.31 2.62
C ILE A 462 15.65 -21.69 2.06
N TYR A 463 15.29 -20.53 2.57
CA TYR A 463 14.13 -19.77 2.11
C TYR A 463 14.52 -18.84 0.99
N ILE A 464 13.79 -18.88 -0.13
CA ILE A 464 13.97 -17.98 -1.28
C ILE A 464 12.68 -17.21 -1.50
N GLY A 465 12.76 -15.90 -1.67
CA GLY A 465 11.58 -15.15 -2.06
C GLY A 465 11.81 -13.66 -2.26
N THR A 466 10.70 -12.96 -2.36
CA THR A 466 10.66 -11.52 -2.50
C THR A 466 10.27 -10.87 -1.17
N GLN A 467 9.78 -9.65 -1.21
CA GLN A 467 9.36 -8.90 -0.02
C GLN A 467 8.32 -9.61 0.86
N LEU A 468 7.61 -10.63 0.35
CA LEU A 468 6.70 -11.45 1.17
C LEU A 468 7.43 -12.13 2.32
N LEU A 469 8.66 -12.61 2.10
CA LEU A 469 9.51 -13.17 3.15
C LEU A 469 9.94 -12.14 4.21
N ALA A 470 10.16 -10.89 3.79
CA ALA A 470 10.53 -9.82 4.73
C ALA A 470 9.38 -9.45 5.68
N LYS A 471 8.12 -9.78 5.31
CA LYS A 471 6.92 -9.36 6.01
C LYS A 471 6.29 -10.53 6.76
N GLY A 472 6.10 -10.38 8.06
CA GLY A 472 5.17 -11.17 8.87
C GLY A 472 5.57 -12.57 9.30
N HIS A 473 6.64 -13.14 8.80
CA HIS A 473 7.10 -14.45 9.23
C HIS A 473 8.14 -14.36 10.35
N ASP A 474 7.99 -15.14 11.39
CA ASP A 474 8.94 -15.20 12.49
C ASP A 474 9.91 -16.38 12.25
N PHE A 475 11.09 -16.05 11.72
CA PHE A 475 12.16 -17.00 11.51
C PHE A 475 13.02 -17.07 12.76
N GLN A 476 12.92 -18.15 13.51
CA GLN A 476 13.63 -18.29 14.81
C GLN A 476 15.12 -18.62 14.63
N ASN A 477 15.49 -19.36 13.58
CA ASN A 477 16.84 -19.92 13.39
C ASN A 477 17.57 -19.38 12.16
N VAL A 478 17.13 -18.27 11.56
CA VAL A 478 17.84 -17.67 10.41
C VAL A 478 19.09 -16.94 10.90
N SER A 479 20.26 -17.47 10.53
CA SER A 479 21.58 -16.93 10.84
C SER A 479 22.23 -16.20 9.66
N LEU A 480 21.84 -16.54 8.42
CA LEU A 480 22.36 -15.94 7.20
C LEU A 480 21.25 -15.33 6.36
N VAL A 481 21.41 -14.04 6.02
CA VAL A 481 20.52 -13.34 5.10
C VAL A 481 21.32 -12.83 3.91
N ILE A 482 20.85 -13.10 2.71
CA ILE A 482 21.44 -12.59 1.46
C ILE A 482 20.38 -11.80 0.70
N VAL A 483 20.69 -10.57 0.34
CA VAL A 483 19.81 -9.74 -0.50
C VAL A 483 20.44 -9.58 -1.87
N LEU A 484 19.78 -10.11 -2.89
CA LEU A 484 20.17 -10.04 -4.29
C LEU A 484 19.46 -8.90 -5.02
N ASN A 485 19.95 -8.51 -6.20
CA ASN A 485 19.37 -7.49 -7.07
C ASN A 485 19.30 -6.08 -6.41
N MET A 486 20.26 -5.72 -5.59
CA MET A 486 20.28 -4.43 -4.88
C MET A 486 20.32 -3.24 -5.84
N ASP A 487 21.04 -3.35 -6.94
CA ASP A 487 21.24 -2.27 -7.90
C ASP A 487 19.92 -1.76 -8.49
N PHE A 488 18.98 -2.65 -8.77
CA PHE A 488 17.66 -2.28 -9.28
C PHE A 488 16.83 -1.45 -8.30
N GLY A 489 17.02 -1.65 -7.00
CA GLY A 489 16.34 -0.89 -5.96
C GLY A 489 16.94 0.50 -5.70
N LEU A 490 18.23 0.69 -6.02
CA LEU A 490 18.93 1.95 -5.76
C LEU A 490 18.84 2.92 -6.95
N PHE A 491 18.86 2.42 -8.17
CA PHE A 491 18.96 3.22 -9.39
C PHE A 491 17.66 3.29 -10.21
N GLY A 492 16.56 2.81 -9.68
CA GLY A 492 15.26 2.91 -10.36
C GLY A 492 14.79 4.36 -10.54
N ALA A 493 13.99 4.59 -11.56
CA ALA A 493 13.46 5.91 -11.91
C ALA A 493 12.38 6.44 -10.94
N ASP A 494 11.92 5.61 -10.00
CA ASP A 494 10.89 5.98 -9.02
C ASP A 494 11.53 6.55 -7.75
N ILE A 495 11.08 7.72 -7.33
CA ILE A 495 11.58 8.42 -6.13
C ILE A 495 11.41 7.60 -4.83
N HIS A 496 10.48 6.65 -4.81
CA HIS A 496 10.22 5.81 -3.64
C HIS A 496 11.16 4.59 -3.53
N MET A 497 11.92 4.25 -4.58
CA MET A 497 12.68 2.99 -4.61
C MET A 497 13.80 2.93 -3.57
N GLN A 498 14.53 4.02 -3.35
CA GLN A 498 15.59 4.07 -2.34
C GLN A 498 15.03 3.90 -0.93
N GLU A 499 13.93 4.60 -0.61
CA GLU A 499 13.21 4.47 0.65
C GLU A 499 12.75 3.04 0.89
N GLN A 500 12.08 2.44 -0.09
CA GLN A 500 11.57 1.06 -0.01
C GLN A 500 12.69 0.03 0.12
N THR A 501 13.80 0.26 -0.56
CA THR A 501 14.98 -0.61 -0.46
C THR A 501 15.60 -0.54 0.93
N ALA A 502 15.75 0.65 1.48
CA ALA A 502 16.24 0.84 2.84
C ALA A 502 15.30 0.21 3.88
N GLN A 503 13.98 0.42 3.75
CA GLN A 503 12.96 -0.21 4.60
C GLN A 503 13.07 -1.73 4.57
N LEU A 504 13.14 -2.30 3.36
CA LEU A 504 13.25 -3.74 3.17
C LEU A 504 14.49 -4.31 3.85
N ILE A 505 15.66 -3.71 3.64
CA ILE A 505 16.92 -4.20 4.21
C ILE A 505 16.88 -4.14 5.74
N VAL A 506 16.46 -3.03 6.31
CA VAL A 506 16.40 -2.87 7.78
C VAL A 506 15.40 -3.85 8.39
N GLN A 507 14.27 -4.11 7.73
CA GLN A 507 13.29 -5.09 8.19
C GLN A 507 13.83 -6.52 8.14
N VAL A 508 14.45 -6.90 7.03
CA VAL A 508 15.02 -8.25 6.85
C VAL A 508 16.19 -8.47 7.79
N ALA A 509 17.07 -7.47 7.94
CA ALA A 509 18.13 -7.50 8.94
C ALA A 509 17.55 -7.67 10.36
N GLY A 510 16.46 -6.98 10.67
CA GLY A 510 15.78 -7.11 11.96
C GLY A 510 15.15 -8.48 12.25
N ARG A 511 14.97 -9.34 11.23
CA ARG A 511 14.48 -10.72 11.38
C ARG A 511 15.59 -11.68 11.78
N ALA A 512 16.81 -11.44 11.36
CA ALA A 512 17.97 -12.17 11.82
C ALA A 512 18.31 -11.78 13.28
N GLY A 513 18.79 -12.72 14.11
CA GLY A 513 19.32 -12.41 15.44
C GLY A 513 18.35 -12.49 16.61
N ARG A 514 17.28 -13.24 16.48
CA ARG A 514 16.37 -13.44 17.60
C ARG A 514 16.83 -14.54 18.57
N SER A 515 17.64 -15.48 18.10
CA SER A 515 18.09 -16.69 18.83
C SER A 515 19.47 -16.56 19.51
N GLY A 516 20.09 -15.37 19.52
CA GLY A 516 21.42 -15.19 20.16
C GLY A 516 22.60 -15.70 19.29
N ILE A 517 22.37 -16.22 18.09
CA ILE A 517 23.38 -16.65 17.13
C ILE A 517 23.92 -15.41 16.40
N GLU A 518 25.23 -15.37 16.11
CA GLU A 518 25.80 -14.29 15.29
C GLU A 518 25.19 -14.29 13.90
N ASN A 519 24.59 -13.16 13.51
CA ASN A 519 23.80 -13.08 12.30
C ASN A 519 24.43 -12.11 11.31
N ASN A 520 24.56 -12.60 10.09
CA ASN A 520 25.18 -11.86 9.00
C ASN A 520 24.18 -11.58 7.87
N VAL A 521 24.13 -10.32 7.44
CA VAL A 521 23.34 -9.88 6.30
C VAL A 521 24.28 -9.41 5.20
N TYR A 522 24.21 -10.05 4.04
CA TYR A 522 25.01 -9.70 2.88
C TYR A 522 24.13 -9.07 1.80
N LEU A 523 24.52 -7.87 1.35
CA LEU A 523 23.87 -7.17 0.26
C LEU A 523 24.72 -7.30 -0.99
N GLN A 524 24.26 -8.04 -1.98
CA GLN A 524 24.97 -8.24 -3.22
C GLN A 524 24.71 -7.11 -4.21
N THR A 525 25.75 -6.42 -4.65
CA THR A 525 25.68 -5.28 -5.57
C THR A 525 26.88 -5.23 -6.52
N ARG A 526 26.74 -4.58 -7.67
CA ARG A 526 27.84 -4.20 -8.57
C ARG A 526 28.42 -2.83 -8.27
N VAL A 527 27.68 -2.00 -7.52
CA VAL A 527 28.03 -0.61 -7.24
C VAL A 527 28.14 -0.41 -5.73
N SER A 528 29.23 -0.86 -5.14
CA SER A 528 29.46 -0.83 -3.68
C SER A 528 29.65 0.58 -3.12
N ASP A 529 30.01 1.56 -3.97
CA ASP A 529 30.38 2.92 -3.56
C ASP A 529 29.19 3.86 -3.43
N HIS A 530 27.96 3.35 -3.64
CA HIS A 530 26.76 4.19 -3.50
C HIS A 530 26.62 4.71 -2.06
N PRO A 531 26.43 6.04 -1.83
CA PRO A 531 26.41 6.64 -0.48
C PRO A 531 25.41 5.98 0.48
N LEU A 532 24.26 5.53 -0.02
CA LEU A 532 23.25 4.86 0.77
C LEU A 532 23.75 3.58 1.47
N PHE A 533 24.74 2.88 0.91
CA PHE A 533 25.29 1.67 1.52
C PHE A 533 26.04 1.96 2.82
N SER A 534 26.73 3.09 2.92
CA SER A 534 27.42 3.50 4.16
C SER A 534 26.41 3.70 5.29
N LEU A 535 25.24 4.25 4.98
CA LEU A 535 24.15 4.46 5.93
C LEU A 535 23.44 3.15 6.28
N ILE A 536 23.17 2.29 5.29
CA ILE A 536 22.55 0.98 5.49
C ILE A 536 23.39 0.09 6.41
N LYS A 537 24.73 0.11 6.27
CA LYS A 537 25.65 -0.63 7.16
C LYS A 537 25.44 -0.31 8.64
N THR A 538 24.98 0.90 8.96
CA THR A 538 24.70 1.28 10.35
C THR A 538 23.50 0.55 10.96
N GLY A 539 22.61 -0.03 10.14
CA GLY A 539 21.34 -0.62 10.57
C GLY A 539 20.34 0.40 11.17
N ASN A 540 20.69 1.70 11.18
CA ASN A 540 19.88 2.75 11.80
C ASN A 540 19.00 3.44 10.77
N TYR A 541 17.72 3.08 10.74
CA TYR A 541 16.77 3.63 9.78
C TYR A 541 16.56 5.15 9.94
N GLN A 542 16.63 5.69 11.16
CA GLN A 542 16.46 7.14 11.39
C GLN A 542 17.56 7.96 10.69
N LYS A 543 18.80 7.47 10.70
CA LYS A 543 19.91 8.12 9.97
C LYS A 543 19.68 8.06 8.47
N ILE A 544 19.24 6.91 7.95
CA ILE A 544 18.94 6.73 6.54
C ILE A 544 17.80 7.68 6.11
N ALA A 545 16.72 7.72 6.87
CA ALA A 545 15.56 8.56 6.58
C ALA A 545 15.91 10.06 6.58
N LYS A 546 16.76 10.50 7.54
CA LYS A 546 17.23 11.89 7.61
C LYS A 546 17.99 12.29 6.34
N GLU A 547 18.87 11.42 5.85
CA GLU A 547 19.63 11.71 4.62
C GLU A 547 18.75 11.73 3.39
N LEU A 548 17.87 10.73 3.24
CA LEU A 548 16.91 10.70 2.13
C LEU A 548 15.97 11.92 2.13
N LEU A 549 15.52 12.37 3.30
CA LEU A 549 14.74 13.60 3.41
C LEU A 549 15.54 14.83 3.02
N SER A 550 16.82 14.92 3.44
CA SER A 550 17.71 16.02 3.05
C SER A 550 17.90 16.09 1.53
N GLU A 551 18.13 14.94 0.88
CA GLU A 551 18.25 14.84 -0.57
C GLU A 551 16.96 15.26 -1.28
N ARG A 552 15.79 14.73 -0.83
CA ARG A 552 14.49 15.08 -1.40
C ARG A 552 14.16 16.57 -1.25
N LYS A 553 14.57 17.19 -0.15
CA LYS A 553 14.39 18.63 0.07
C LYS A 553 15.20 19.46 -0.93
N LYS A 554 16.46 19.08 -1.18
CA LYS A 554 17.34 19.76 -2.16
C LYS A 554 16.82 19.65 -3.60
N LEU A 555 16.11 18.57 -3.91
CA LEU A 555 15.62 18.27 -5.25
C LEU A 555 14.13 18.61 -5.45
N ASP A 556 13.48 19.26 -4.49
CA ASP A 556 12.04 19.56 -4.49
C ASP A 556 11.18 18.33 -4.82
N LEU A 557 11.45 17.22 -4.10
CA LEU A 557 10.71 15.97 -4.25
C LEU A 557 9.75 15.74 -3.07
N ALA A 558 8.76 14.87 -3.25
CA ALA A 558 7.87 14.47 -2.16
C ALA A 558 8.67 13.90 -0.97
N PRO A 559 8.35 14.29 0.29
CA PRO A 559 7.13 14.94 0.77
C PRO A 559 7.12 16.48 0.77
N TYR A 560 8.15 17.16 0.24
CA TYR A 560 8.24 18.62 0.23
C TYR A 560 7.42 19.27 -0.88
N ILE A 561 7.10 18.51 -1.94
CA ILE A 561 6.17 18.90 -2.99
C ILE A 561 5.03 17.88 -3.08
N ASN A 562 3.84 18.34 -3.46
CA ASN A 562 2.71 17.45 -3.69
C ASN A 562 2.77 16.88 -5.10
N LEU A 563 2.49 15.59 -5.22
CA LEU A 563 2.59 14.83 -6.46
C LEU A 563 1.25 14.18 -6.80
N MET A 564 0.78 14.37 -8.04
CA MET A 564 -0.37 13.67 -8.60
C MET A 564 -0.08 13.20 -10.02
N TYR A 565 -0.72 12.11 -10.44
CA TYR A 565 -0.61 11.61 -11.80
C TYR A 565 -1.95 11.68 -12.53
N LEU A 566 -1.95 12.29 -13.70
CA LEU A 566 -3.05 12.14 -14.65
C LEU A 566 -2.74 10.93 -15.53
N LYS A 567 -3.33 9.79 -15.23
CA LYS A 567 -3.18 8.53 -15.97
C LYS A 567 -4.35 8.40 -16.97
N ALA A 568 -4.04 7.94 -18.17
CA ALA A 568 -5.05 7.75 -19.21
C ALA A 568 -4.75 6.52 -20.07
N GLU A 569 -5.81 5.95 -20.65
CA GLU A 569 -5.73 4.80 -21.56
C GLU A 569 -6.71 4.93 -22.72
N ASP A 570 -6.28 4.50 -23.90
CA ASP A 570 -7.10 4.47 -25.10
C ASP A 570 -6.58 3.44 -26.11
N ALA A 571 -7.48 2.92 -26.95
CA ALA A 571 -7.10 2.04 -28.06
C ALA A 571 -6.30 2.79 -29.14
N ASN A 572 -6.55 4.11 -29.32
CA ASN A 572 -5.83 4.97 -30.26
C ASN A 572 -4.76 5.78 -29.54
N GLN A 573 -3.48 5.45 -29.79
CA GLN A 573 -2.34 6.10 -29.15
C GLN A 573 -2.23 7.60 -29.49
N SER A 574 -2.53 8.00 -30.71
CA SER A 574 -2.46 9.41 -31.14
C SER A 574 -3.53 10.25 -30.41
N ARG A 575 -4.76 9.72 -30.28
CA ARG A 575 -5.84 10.36 -29.51
C ARG A 575 -5.49 10.48 -28.04
N LEU A 576 -4.91 9.42 -27.44
CA LEU A 576 -4.43 9.40 -26.05
C LEU A 576 -3.37 10.47 -25.82
N ARG A 577 -2.34 10.52 -26.69
CA ARG A 577 -1.26 11.51 -26.59
C ARG A 577 -1.80 12.94 -26.73
N LYS A 578 -2.68 13.19 -27.70
CA LYS A 578 -3.32 14.50 -27.87
C LYS A 578 -4.08 14.95 -26.63
N PHE A 579 -4.90 14.05 -26.04
CA PHE A 579 -5.60 14.35 -24.79
C PHE A 579 -4.67 14.81 -23.68
N LEU A 580 -3.56 14.09 -23.46
CA LEU A 580 -2.60 14.41 -22.38
C LEU A 580 -1.80 15.68 -22.68
N VAL A 581 -1.48 15.97 -23.94
CA VAL A 581 -0.83 17.22 -24.37
C VAL A 581 -1.78 18.41 -24.12
N ASP A 582 -3.05 18.30 -24.50
CA ASP A 582 -4.06 19.33 -24.25
C ASP A 582 -4.25 19.56 -22.74
N ALA A 583 -4.33 18.48 -21.96
CA ALA A 583 -4.43 18.55 -20.49
C ALA A 583 -3.19 19.24 -19.87
N LYS A 584 -1.97 18.87 -20.32
CA LYS A 584 -0.73 19.53 -19.89
C LYS A 584 -0.79 21.03 -20.12
N LYS A 585 -1.17 21.45 -21.34
CA LYS A 585 -1.27 22.89 -21.69
C LYS A 585 -2.30 23.61 -20.80
N GLU A 586 -3.48 23.04 -20.59
CA GLU A 586 -4.53 23.63 -19.74
C GLU A 586 -4.08 23.77 -18.28
N LEU A 587 -3.49 22.71 -17.70
CA LEU A 587 -3.08 22.69 -16.31
C LEU A 587 -1.86 23.60 -16.04
N SER A 588 -0.89 23.65 -16.98
CA SER A 588 0.27 24.55 -16.85
C SER A 588 -0.12 26.04 -16.90
N GLN A 589 -1.22 26.39 -17.55
CA GLN A 589 -1.74 27.77 -17.54
C GLN A 589 -2.35 28.19 -16.18
N LYS A 590 -2.56 27.22 -15.27
CA LYS A 590 -3.15 27.43 -13.93
C LYS A 590 -2.12 27.27 -12.80
N ASP A 591 -0.85 27.59 -13.07
CA ASP A 591 0.28 27.56 -12.12
C ASP A 591 0.60 26.15 -11.57
N LEU A 592 0.35 25.08 -12.34
CA LEU A 592 0.78 23.74 -12.01
C LEU A 592 1.97 23.34 -12.89
N GLU A 593 2.96 22.70 -12.29
CA GLU A 593 4.05 22.09 -13.03
C GLU A 593 3.60 20.74 -13.58
N VAL A 594 3.60 20.58 -14.90
CA VAL A 594 3.14 19.37 -15.56
C VAL A 594 4.20 18.81 -16.51
N TYR A 595 4.62 17.57 -16.24
CA TYR A 595 5.62 16.85 -17.02
C TYR A 595 4.98 15.71 -17.80
N GLY A 596 5.51 15.37 -18.95
CA GLY A 596 4.99 14.33 -19.86
C GLY A 596 4.31 14.92 -21.10
N PRO A 597 3.49 14.13 -21.83
CA PRO A 597 3.03 12.78 -21.49
C PRO A 597 4.11 11.69 -21.61
N PHE A 598 4.19 10.81 -20.61
CA PHE A 598 5.09 9.66 -20.56
C PHE A 598 4.34 8.37 -20.88
N ASP A 599 5.03 7.42 -21.51
CA ASP A 599 4.53 6.06 -21.63
C ASP A 599 4.52 5.37 -20.26
N SER A 600 3.46 4.67 -19.91
CA SER A 600 3.45 3.83 -18.71
C SER A 600 4.47 2.69 -18.84
N PRO A 601 5.10 2.21 -17.74
CA PRO A 601 6.04 1.08 -17.77
C PRO A 601 5.45 -0.18 -18.44
N VAL A 602 4.15 -0.40 -18.27
CA VAL A 602 3.37 -1.34 -19.08
C VAL A 602 2.60 -0.50 -20.13
N THR A 603 3.19 -0.33 -21.29
CA THR A 603 2.71 0.58 -22.34
C THR A 603 1.37 0.18 -22.94
N LYS A 604 1.00 -1.10 -22.84
CA LYS A 604 -0.23 -1.64 -23.41
C LYS A 604 -0.78 -2.79 -22.59
N ILE A 605 -2.08 -2.77 -22.30
CA ILE A 605 -2.83 -3.89 -21.70
C ILE A 605 -4.01 -4.21 -22.62
N GLY A 606 -4.05 -5.46 -23.11
CA GLY A 606 -4.99 -5.84 -24.16
C GLY A 606 -4.78 -4.97 -25.41
N TYR A 607 -5.82 -4.28 -25.84
CA TYR A 607 -5.78 -3.38 -27.01
C TYR A 607 -5.57 -1.89 -26.64
N LYS A 608 -5.47 -1.54 -25.34
CA LYS A 608 -5.37 -0.15 -24.87
C LYS A 608 -3.93 0.25 -24.58
N HIS A 609 -3.52 1.37 -25.15
CA HIS A 609 -2.28 2.09 -24.79
C HIS A 609 -2.46 2.86 -23.50
N ARG A 610 -1.40 3.02 -22.72
CA ARG A 610 -1.39 3.65 -21.41
C ARG A 610 -0.29 4.71 -21.33
N MET A 611 -0.67 5.92 -20.96
CA MET A 611 0.24 7.05 -20.77
C MET A 611 -0.16 7.85 -19.52
N PHE A 612 0.75 8.70 -19.02
CA PHE A 612 0.46 9.57 -17.89
C PHE A 612 1.22 10.88 -17.96
N CYS A 613 0.72 11.89 -17.24
CA CYS A 613 1.44 13.12 -16.89
C CYS A 613 1.69 13.17 -15.39
N ILE A 614 2.82 13.74 -15.00
CA ILE A 614 3.18 14.06 -13.61
C ILE A 614 2.76 15.51 -13.36
N ILE A 615 2.05 15.74 -12.28
CA ILE A 615 1.59 17.08 -11.87
C ILE A 615 2.17 17.35 -10.48
N GLN A 616 2.84 18.50 -10.33
CA GLN A 616 3.50 18.91 -9.10
C GLN A 616 3.06 20.31 -8.67
N SER A 617 2.99 20.52 -7.35
CA SER A 617 2.75 21.84 -6.76
C SER A 617 3.14 21.86 -5.28
N SER A 618 3.65 22.96 -4.79
CA SER A 618 3.88 23.20 -3.36
C SER A 618 2.56 23.41 -2.58
N LYS A 619 1.47 23.80 -3.27
CA LYS A 619 0.17 24.11 -2.68
C LYS A 619 -0.87 23.02 -2.98
N LYS A 620 -1.02 22.03 -2.09
CA LYS A 620 -1.94 20.89 -2.28
C LYS A 620 -3.39 21.33 -2.51
N GLN A 621 -3.88 22.29 -1.72
CA GLN A 621 -5.25 22.76 -1.82
C GLN A 621 -5.55 23.37 -3.20
N ARG A 622 -4.68 24.25 -3.68
CA ARG A 622 -4.81 24.88 -5.01
C ARG A 622 -4.77 23.84 -6.14
N MET A 623 -3.88 22.86 -6.01
CA MET A 623 -3.76 21.76 -6.97
C MET A 623 -5.06 20.92 -7.05
N LEU A 624 -5.67 20.60 -5.90
CA LEU A 624 -6.96 19.91 -5.84
C LEU A 624 -8.10 20.71 -6.48
N GLU A 625 -8.17 22.02 -6.23
CA GLU A 625 -9.17 22.91 -6.83
C GLU A 625 -9.08 22.92 -8.36
N VAL A 626 -7.86 23.14 -8.89
CA VAL A 626 -7.60 23.17 -10.34
C VAL A 626 -7.94 21.84 -10.99
N LEU A 627 -7.54 20.73 -10.37
CA LEU A 627 -7.80 19.39 -10.90
C LEU A 627 -9.28 18.99 -10.81
N THR A 628 -10.01 19.47 -9.80
CA THR A 628 -11.46 19.26 -9.70
C THR A 628 -12.19 19.99 -10.83
N GLU A 629 -11.80 21.22 -11.11
CA GLU A 629 -12.33 22.00 -12.25
C GLU A 629 -12.00 21.32 -13.58
N PHE A 630 -10.73 20.90 -13.77
CA PHE A 630 -10.32 20.15 -14.96
C PHE A 630 -11.12 18.86 -15.14
N ALA A 631 -11.36 18.10 -14.07
CA ALA A 631 -12.15 16.88 -14.12
C ALA A 631 -13.58 17.14 -14.59
N LYS A 632 -14.22 18.18 -14.05
CA LYS A 632 -15.58 18.60 -14.44
C LYS A 632 -15.63 19.02 -15.91
N ASN A 633 -14.75 19.94 -16.33
CA ASN A 633 -14.70 20.43 -17.72
C ASN A 633 -14.43 19.30 -18.74
N THR A 634 -13.57 18.34 -18.37
CA THR A 634 -13.25 17.19 -19.24
C THR A 634 -14.47 16.30 -19.46
N GLU A 635 -15.31 16.09 -18.46
CA GLU A 635 -16.55 15.32 -18.61
C GLU A 635 -17.60 16.06 -19.44
N GLU A 636 -17.79 17.34 -19.21
CA GLU A 636 -18.74 18.18 -19.94
C GLU A 636 -18.37 18.33 -21.43
N SER A 637 -17.08 18.42 -21.74
CA SER A 637 -16.56 18.61 -23.11
C SER A 637 -16.69 17.38 -24.01
N LYS A 638 -17.17 16.23 -23.49
CA LYS A 638 -17.30 14.96 -24.21
C LYS A 638 -16.01 14.53 -24.95
N LYS A 639 -14.82 14.94 -24.45
CA LYS A 639 -13.53 14.49 -24.97
C LYS A 639 -13.46 12.97 -24.82
N ARG A 640 -13.62 12.24 -25.93
CA ARG A 640 -13.79 10.79 -25.94
C ARG A 640 -12.44 10.09 -25.90
N ILE A 641 -11.94 9.78 -24.70
CA ILE A 641 -10.92 8.75 -24.49
C ILE A 641 -11.54 7.59 -23.70
N SER A 642 -10.92 6.41 -23.79
CA SER A 642 -11.49 5.20 -23.17
C SER A 642 -11.58 5.28 -21.67
N ALA A 643 -10.54 5.77 -20.99
CA ALA A 643 -10.55 6.04 -19.54
C ALA A 643 -9.41 6.99 -19.14
N TRP A 644 -9.65 7.73 -18.06
CA TRP A 644 -8.63 8.54 -17.39
C TRP A 644 -8.93 8.65 -15.89
N VAL A 645 -7.88 8.90 -15.12
CA VAL A 645 -7.98 9.03 -13.66
C VAL A 645 -6.88 9.96 -13.12
N ILE A 646 -7.20 10.73 -12.09
CA ILE A 646 -6.23 11.47 -11.31
C ILE A 646 -5.87 10.60 -10.10
N ASP A 647 -4.59 10.29 -9.95
CA ASP A 647 -4.04 9.49 -8.86
C ASP A 647 -3.31 10.42 -7.90
N ILE A 648 -3.92 10.65 -6.73
CA ILE A 648 -3.41 11.54 -5.69
C ILE A 648 -2.39 10.80 -4.84
N ASP A 649 -1.25 11.43 -4.56
CA ASP A 649 -0.15 10.84 -3.78
C ASP A 649 0.19 9.42 -4.30
N PRO A 650 0.56 9.29 -5.59
CA PRO A 650 0.85 8.00 -6.21
C PRO A 650 2.10 7.37 -5.60
N ILE A 651 2.08 6.05 -5.44
CA ILE A 651 3.24 5.29 -4.92
C ILE A 651 4.10 4.68 -6.02
N ASN A 652 3.63 4.67 -7.25
CA ASN A 652 4.34 4.16 -8.43
C ASN A 652 3.90 4.93 -9.68
N ALA A 653 4.81 5.04 -10.65
CA ALA A 653 4.52 5.60 -11.97
C ALA A 653 3.63 4.69 -12.87
N VAL A 654 3.18 3.56 -12.38
CA VAL A 654 2.47 2.52 -13.16
C VAL A 654 0.96 2.75 -13.16
#